data_1e1b6fc3ba4bb6207065443f36f91391
#
_entry.id   1e1b6fc3ba4bb6207065443f36f91391
#
_cell.length_a   1.000
_cell.length_b   1.000
_cell.length_c   1.000
_cell.angle_alpha   90.00
_cell.angle_beta   90.00
_cell.angle_gamma   90.00
#
_symmetry.space_group_name_H-M   'P 1'
#
loop_
_entity.id
_entity.type
_entity.pdbx_description
1 polymer ?
#
loop_
_entity_poly.entity_id
_entity_poly.type
_entity_poly.pdbx_seq_one_letter_code
_entity_poly.pdbx_strand_id
1 'polypeptide(L)'
;MSKPDRLAILALAVLAVAASSAQAQHQYIGYVYPAGGQQGSTFAIRLGGQRLTYASDPVVSGEGVSVRLIAYYRVMGNQEMSLLRQQLRTLQKKGATVSDAMAAKMAFFELPKRVKPPEVRGIVCDACGRLNPPFATVCSNCNAKLVKPKAPKPGKPAAKQTPSEMEAARQKLIERIQRRFAEDERNPAVRAHMELVFAEVTVAPDARPGRREIRVITKHGISNALPFYIGQVPEVARRPMKTCRKPVLGKEHLAQRRRPTDEALVRVTLPCTMNGQIAAGEVNRYRFPANKGQRLVITTKARHLVPYVADGVPGWFQAVLRLHDDEGNEVAYNDDFRFDPDPVLYYEVPEDGDYVLTINEALFRGRESFTYRITIGELPYVTSIFPLGARAGQPVKIEANGWNLDDTVLSPPAKDAKPGRHLIAATRGNLMSNDVPFALDTLPECRDAEPNNAPAKAQKVTLPIIVNGRADRPGDWDVFEVQGKAGQTLVAEVHARRLGSPFDSFVKVTGPDGKIIALNDDHYDAASGLNTDHADSYLMAKLPADGKYFVHIGDTRRHAGKAYAYRLRISHPRPDVELRVVPSRICIRSKSSVAVTVYAIRKDGFDGPVKLSFKDLPKGLVSSGATLAAKKDVTRLAIKTTLTEMEGPLNLTVIGSMKVGEKTIVRQAVPAEDRMQAFLWRHLLPAETLPVLVYNPSYRPPTDRIRPPIPDSIRPKNAKRTLRKSTVNWYLRQIESLYQQWYLTDDFANRQIANIEARLIR
;
A
#
# COMPACT_ATOMS: atom_id res chain seq x y z
N MET A 1 -0.91 -41.60 -15.33
CA MET A 1 -1.43 -40.38 -15.98
C MET A 1 -1.60 -40.66 -17.47
N SER A 2 -2.81 -40.53 -17.95
CA SER A 2 -3.16 -40.75 -19.36
C SER A 2 -2.62 -39.60 -20.25
N LYS A 3 -2.47 -39.86 -21.59
CA LYS A 3 -2.07 -38.78 -22.53
C LYS A 3 -2.92 -37.52 -22.45
N PRO A 4 -4.26 -37.54 -22.20
CA PRO A 4 -5.07 -36.33 -22.02
C PRO A 4 -4.71 -35.54 -20.74
N ASP A 5 -4.31 -36.21 -19.65
CA ASP A 5 -3.91 -35.51 -18.42
C ASP A 5 -2.63 -34.70 -18.61
N ARG A 6 -1.67 -35.21 -19.39
CA ARG A 6 -0.42 -34.48 -19.71
C ARG A 6 -0.66 -33.26 -20.60
N LEU A 7 -1.61 -33.35 -21.54
CA LEU A 7 -2.01 -32.23 -22.39
C LEU A 7 -2.74 -31.14 -21.60
N ALA A 8 -3.60 -31.53 -20.66
CA ALA A 8 -4.30 -30.59 -19.77
C ALA A 8 -3.33 -29.87 -18.84
N ILE A 9 -2.34 -30.54 -18.28
CA ILE A 9 -1.29 -29.92 -17.43
C ILE A 9 -0.39 -29.01 -18.28
N LEU A 10 -0.04 -29.38 -19.50
CA LEU A 10 0.73 -28.54 -20.40
C LEU A 10 -0.04 -27.29 -20.82
N ALA A 11 -1.34 -27.43 -21.13
CA ALA A 11 -2.22 -26.29 -21.44
C ALA A 11 -2.42 -25.35 -20.24
N LEU A 12 -2.55 -25.89 -19.02
CA LEU A 12 -2.60 -25.11 -17.79
C LEU A 12 -1.26 -24.38 -17.52
N ALA A 13 -0.13 -25.03 -17.75
CA ALA A 13 1.19 -24.41 -17.61
C ALA A 13 1.42 -23.30 -18.66
N VAL A 14 0.97 -23.48 -19.90
CA VAL A 14 1.04 -22.45 -20.96
C VAL A 14 0.10 -21.28 -20.65
N LEU A 15 -1.10 -21.54 -20.12
CA LEU A 15 -2.03 -20.51 -19.67
C LEU A 15 -1.48 -19.73 -18.45
N ALA A 16 -0.81 -20.39 -17.51
CA ALA A 16 -0.17 -19.74 -16.38
C ALA A 16 1.02 -18.86 -16.81
N VAL A 17 1.81 -19.30 -17.80
CA VAL A 17 2.89 -18.50 -18.40
C VAL A 17 2.34 -17.32 -19.20
N ALA A 18 1.21 -17.48 -19.90
CA ALA A 18 0.55 -16.40 -20.62
C ALA A 18 -0.10 -15.37 -19.66
N ALA A 19 -0.63 -15.80 -18.51
CA ALA A 19 -1.17 -14.92 -17.48
C ALA A 19 -0.05 -14.10 -16.78
N SER A 20 1.11 -14.70 -16.55
CA SER A 20 2.27 -13.97 -15.99
C SER A 20 2.88 -12.98 -16.99
N SER A 21 2.80 -13.24 -18.29
CA SER A 21 3.26 -12.30 -19.32
C SER A 21 2.32 -11.09 -19.50
N ALA A 22 1.02 -11.23 -19.22
CA ALA A 22 0.07 -10.11 -19.29
C ALA A 22 0.30 -9.07 -18.17
N GLN A 23 0.74 -9.48 -16.98
CA GLN A 23 1.13 -8.57 -15.90
C GLN A 23 2.40 -7.76 -16.23
N ALA A 24 3.26 -8.27 -17.11
CA ALA A 24 4.49 -7.61 -17.51
C ALA A 24 4.30 -6.35 -18.39
N GLN A 25 3.07 -5.99 -18.76
CA GLN A 25 2.82 -4.88 -19.71
C GLN A 25 2.48 -3.53 -19.08
N HIS A 26 2.24 -3.44 -17.75
CA HIS A 26 1.79 -2.23 -17.08
C HIS A 26 2.86 -1.60 -16.17
N GLN A 27 2.69 -0.29 -15.86
CA GLN A 27 3.47 0.41 -14.85
C GLN A 27 3.32 -0.31 -13.51
N TYR A 28 4.44 -0.46 -12.82
CA TYR A 28 4.48 -1.20 -11.55
C TYR A 28 5.37 -0.51 -10.54
N ILE A 29 4.89 -0.38 -9.30
CA ILE A 29 5.69 -0.02 -8.13
C ILE A 29 5.71 -1.20 -7.16
N GLY A 30 6.87 -1.56 -6.67
CA GLY A 30 7.09 -2.70 -5.78
C GLY A 30 7.32 -2.31 -4.33
N TYR A 31 7.75 -1.07 -4.06
CA TYR A 31 7.88 -0.53 -2.71
C TYR A 31 7.86 1.00 -2.70
N VAL A 32 7.55 1.54 -1.52
CA VAL A 32 7.69 2.96 -1.16
C VAL A 32 8.56 3.05 0.09
N TYR A 33 9.51 4.00 0.13
CA TYR A 33 10.38 4.17 1.29
C TYR A 33 10.76 5.64 1.54
N PRO A 34 10.52 6.18 2.74
CA PRO A 34 9.61 5.66 3.77
C PRO A 34 8.18 5.56 3.22
N ALA A 35 7.41 4.60 3.75
CA ALA A 35 6.04 4.34 3.31
C ALA A 35 5.01 5.15 4.10
N GLY A 36 5.35 6.39 4.43
CA GLY A 36 4.50 7.33 5.15
C GLY A 36 5.30 8.42 5.83
N GLY A 37 4.61 9.30 6.56
CA GLY A 37 5.18 10.39 7.33
C GLY A 37 4.20 11.03 8.29
N GLN A 38 4.72 11.83 9.20
CA GLN A 38 3.94 12.54 10.22
C GLN A 38 3.05 13.62 9.61
N GLN A 39 1.88 13.84 10.20
CA GLN A 39 1.05 15.03 9.96
C GLN A 39 1.89 16.32 10.10
N GLY A 40 1.62 17.29 9.22
CA GLY A 40 2.31 18.59 9.24
C GLY A 40 3.76 18.53 8.76
N SER A 41 4.26 17.43 8.23
CA SER A 41 5.64 17.29 7.78
C SER A 41 5.79 17.30 6.25
N THR A 42 6.99 17.67 5.80
CA THR A 42 7.42 17.53 4.40
C THR A 42 8.69 16.69 4.37
N PHE A 43 8.69 15.63 3.56
CA PHE A 43 9.77 14.66 3.50
C PHE A 43 9.92 14.06 2.10
N ALA A 44 11.10 13.48 1.84
CA ALA A 44 11.35 12.80 0.56
C ALA A 44 11.05 11.31 0.68
N ILE A 45 10.48 10.76 -0.39
CA ILE A 45 10.26 9.33 -0.57
C ILE A 45 10.95 8.81 -1.81
N ARG A 46 11.20 7.51 -1.82
CA ARG A 46 11.72 6.75 -2.94
C ARG A 46 10.75 5.62 -3.27
N LEU A 47 10.37 5.48 -4.53
CA LEU A 47 9.59 4.36 -5.04
C LEU A 47 10.44 3.56 -6.01
N GLY A 48 10.47 2.25 -5.84
CA GLY A 48 11.12 1.33 -6.77
C GLY A 48 10.10 0.59 -7.61
N GLY A 49 10.34 0.50 -8.92
CA GLY A 49 9.40 -0.10 -9.83
C GLY A 49 9.96 -0.39 -11.22
N GLN A 50 9.06 -0.54 -12.19
CA GLN A 50 9.39 -0.74 -13.59
C GLN A 50 8.38 -0.05 -14.51
N ARG A 51 8.84 0.35 -15.71
CA ARG A 51 8.03 1.06 -16.73
C ARG A 51 7.49 2.40 -16.24
N LEU A 52 8.26 3.09 -15.44
CA LEU A 52 7.93 4.39 -14.87
C LEU A 52 8.45 5.56 -15.71
N THR A 53 8.88 5.30 -16.94
CA THR A 53 9.32 6.33 -17.87
C THR A 53 8.25 7.40 -18.06
N TYR A 54 8.67 8.67 -18.06
CA TYR A 54 7.80 9.86 -18.10
C TYR A 54 6.86 9.96 -16.88
N ALA A 55 7.36 9.54 -15.71
CA ALA A 55 6.64 9.77 -14.46
C ALA A 55 6.35 11.26 -14.25
N SER A 56 5.14 11.55 -13.82
CA SER A 56 4.70 12.83 -13.27
C SER A 56 4.55 12.71 -11.76
N ASP A 57 3.97 13.71 -11.11
CA ASP A 57 3.75 13.70 -9.69
C ASP A 57 2.96 12.44 -9.26
N PRO A 58 3.48 11.65 -8.31
CA PRO A 58 2.70 10.58 -7.72
C PRO A 58 1.41 11.11 -7.05
N VAL A 59 0.41 10.25 -6.95
CA VAL A 59 -0.88 10.60 -6.33
C VAL A 59 -1.09 9.74 -5.09
N VAL A 60 -1.46 10.38 -3.98
CA VAL A 60 -1.89 9.72 -2.74
C VAL A 60 -3.39 9.89 -2.59
N SER A 61 -4.10 8.82 -2.20
CA SER A 61 -5.54 8.85 -1.99
C SER A 61 -5.93 9.66 -0.75
N GLY A 62 -7.16 10.18 -0.73
CA GLY A 62 -7.69 11.00 0.36
C GLY A 62 -7.17 12.43 0.35
N GLU A 63 -7.62 13.22 1.32
CA GLU A 63 -7.32 14.64 1.43
C GLU A 63 -6.09 14.89 2.32
N GLY A 64 -5.49 16.08 2.20
CA GLY A 64 -4.42 16.55 3.05
C GLY A 64 -3.02 16.03 2.71
N VAL A 65 -2.80 15.37 1.55
CA VAL A 65 -1.46 14.94 1.10
C VAL A 65 -1.21 15.43 -0.30
N SER A 66 -0.09 16.12 -0.50
CA SER A 66 0.41 16.50 -1.81
C SER A 66 1.78 15.86 -2.07
N VAL A 67 2.02 15.47 -3.33
CA VAL A 67 3.26 14.83 -3.73
C VAL A 67 3.80 15.51 -4.96
N ARG A 68 5.10 15.83 -4.95
CA ARG A 68 5.81 16.45 -6.07
C ARG A 68 6.95 15.55 -6.53
N LEU A 69 7.00 15.24 -7.81
CA LEU A 69 8.12 14.51 -8.41
C LEU A 69 9.40 15.35 -8.34
N ILE A 70 10.49 14.76 -7.83
CA ILE A 70 11.82 15.37 -7.82
C ILE A 70 12.67 14.83 -8.97
N ALA A 71 12.71 13.49 -9.12
CA ALA A 71 13.52 12.85 -10.15
C ALA A 71 13.00 11.45 -10.49
N TYR A 72 13.28 11.03 -11.71
CA TYR A 72 13.09 9.67 -12.18
C TYR A 72 14.44 9.12 -12.68
N TYR A 73 14.81 7.92 -12.21
CA TYR A 73 16.02 7.24 -12.63
C TYR A 73 15.69 5.84 -13.16
N ARG A 74 16.09 5.57 -14.39
CA ARG A 74 16.14 4.22 -14.95
C ARG A 74 17.57 3.68 -14.91
N VAL A 75 17.75 2.40 -15.08
CA VAL A 75 19.08 1.82 -15.24
C VAL A 75 19.76 2.41 -16.48
N MET A 76 20.98 2.86 -16.30
CA MET A 76 21.78 3.42 -17.39
C MET A 76 22.45 2.31 -18.21
N GLY A 77 22.46 2.48 -19.53
CA GLY A 77 23.26 1.65 -20.41
C GLY A 77 24.77 1.87 -20.21
N ASN A 78 25.58 0.91 -20.60
CA ASN A 78 27.04 1.01 -20.46
C ASN A 78 27.61 2.25 -21.17
N GLN A 79 27.05 2.62 -22.32
CA GLN A 79 27.46 3.80 -23.06
C GLN A 79 27.12 5.10 -22.32
N GLU A 80 25.91 5.21 -21.76
CA GLU A 80 25.51 6.37 -20.97
C GLU A 80 26.42 6.54 -19.74
N MET A 81 26.74 5.43 -19.06
CA MET A 81 27.69 5.42 -17.94
C MET A 81 29.09 5.89 -18.36
N SER A 82 29.56 5.45 -19.53
CA SER A 82 30.84 5.88 -20.08
C SER A 82 30.85 7.38 -20.36
N LEU A 83 29.81 7.89 -21.02
CA LEU A 83 29.64 9.32 -21.32
C LEU A 83 29.62 10.16 -20.04
N LEU A 84 28.85 9.76 -19.04
CA LEU A 84 28.80 10.49 -17.77
C LEU A 84 30.13 10.47 -16.99
N ARG A 85 30.88 9.35 -17.03
CA ARG A 85 32.24 9.30 -16.44
C ARG A 85 33.19 10.25 -17.14
N GLN A 86 33.13 10.33 -18.48
CA GLN A 86 33.94 11.25 -19.25
C GLN A 86 33.53 12.71 -18.98
N GLN A 87 32.24 13.01 -18.95
CA GLN A 87 31.73 14.33 -18.60
C GLN A 87 32.21 14.76 -17.21
N LEU A 88 32.10 13.85 -16.20
CA LEU A 88 32.55 14.11 -14.83
C LEU A 88 34.04 14.46 -14.79
N ARG A 89 34.91 13.68 -15.48
CA ARG A 89 36.34 13.94 -15.58
C ARG A 89 36.61 15.30 -16.24
N THR A 90 35.82 15.67 -17.25
CA THR A 90 35.97 16.99 -17.93
C THR A 90 35.61 18.13 -16.97
N LEU A 91 34.51 17.98 -16.21
CA LEU A 91 34.10 18.99 -15.24
C LEU A 91 35.07 19.16 -14.07
N GLN A 92 35.80 18.09 -13.69
CA GLN A 92 36.78 18.10 -12.59
C GLN A 92 38.13 18.73 -12.98
N LYS A 93 38.38 18.99 -14.29
CA LYS A 93 39.61 19.68 -14.73
C LYS A 93 39.62 21.14 -14.28
N LYS A 94 40.79 21.66 -13.95
CA LYS A 94 40.99 23.10 -13.66
C LYS A 94 40.58 23.93 -14.86
N GLY A 95 39.78 24.98 -14.63
CA GLY A 95 39.31 25.88 -15.70
C GLY A 95 38.10 25.36 -16.51
N ALA A 96 37.50 24.23 -16.12
CA ALA A 96 36.28 23.77 -16.76
C ALA A 96 35.10 24.72 -16.45
N THR A 97 34.37 25.11 -17.49
CA THR A 97 33.22 26.02 -17.40
C THR A 97 31.92 25.32 -17.83
N VAL A 98 30.80 25.90 -17.47
CA VAL A 98 29.47 25.55 -17.95
C VAL A 98 28.88 26.76 -18.69
N SER A 99 27.93 26.54 -19.62
CA SER A 99 27.25 27.62 -20.31
C SER A 99 26.25 28.36 -19.40
N ASP A 100 25.93 29.61 -19.74
CA ASP A 100 24.91 30.40 -19.01
C ASP A 100 23.57 29.65 -18.90
N ALA A 101 23.15 28.98 -19.99
CA ALA A 101 21.94 28.16 -20.00
C ALA A 101 22.02 27.00 -19.01
N MET A 102 23.17 26.33 -18.89
CA MET A 102 23.42 25.28 -17.91
C MET A 102 23.42 25.86 -16.50
N ALA A 103 24.05 27.00 -16.27
CA ALA A 103 24.09 27.64 -14.97
C ALA A 103 22.70 28.05 -14.50
N ALA A 104 21.92 28.70 -15.37
CA ALA A 104 20.52 29.04 -15.09
C ALA A 104 19.69 27.80 -14.76
N LYS A 105 19.83 26.70 -15.50
CA LYS A 105 19.11 25.46 -15.23
C LYS A 105 19.54 24.83 -13.91
N MET A 106 20.82 24.79 -13.60
CA MET A 106 21.33 24.21 -12.35
C MET A 106 20.91 25.01 -11.12
N ALA A 107 20.68 26.32 -11.24
CA ALA A 107 20.15 27.13 -10.15
C ALA A 107 18.79 26.61 -9.64
N PHE A 108 17.92 26.20 -10.57
CA PHE A 108 16.58 25.67 -10.25
C PHE A 108 16.54 24.15 -10.09
N PHE A 109 17.63 23.46 -10.35
CA PHE A 109 17.65 22.01 -10.26
C PHE A 109 17.74 21.57 -8.80
N GLU A 110 16.68 20.93 -8.31
CA GLU A 110 16.74 20.28 -7.01
C GLU A 110 17.38 18.90 -7.16
N LEU A 111 18.45 18.67 -6.39
CA LEU A 111 18.95 17.31 -6.23
C LEU A 111 17.93 16.55 -5.37
N PRO A 112 17.59 15.30 -5.74
CA PRO A 112 16.83 14.46 -4.83
C PRO A 112 17.57 14.45 -3.50
N LYS A 113 17.00 15.06 -2.48
CA LYS A 113 17.58 15.04 -1.13
C LYS A 113 17.78 13.56 -0.80
N ARG A 114 18.93 13.19 -0.23
CA ARG A 114 19.02 11.88 0.41
C ARG A 114 17.78 11.77 1.27
N VAL A 115 17.09 10.61 1.26
CA VAL A 115 16.00 10.37 2.20
C VAL A 115 16.62 10.56 3.57
N LYS A 116 16.58 11.79 4.05
CA LYS A 116 16.90 12.09 5.44
C LYS A 116 15.70 11.64 6.26
N PRO A 117 15.91 11.28 7.53
CA PRO A 117 14.80 11.22 8.46
C PRO A 117 13.92 12.44 8.26
N PRO A 118 12.59 12.33 8.36
CA PRO A 118 11.73 13.48 8.34
C PRO A 118 12.27 14.46 9.40
N GLU A 119 12.92 15.52 8.95
CA GLU A 119 13.26 16.63 9.85
C GLU A 119 11.93 17.23 10.21
N VAL A 120 11.57 17.19 11.47
CA VAL A 120 10.43 17.93 11.99
C VAL A 120 10.75 19.42 11.80
N ARG A 121 10.40 19.97 10.63
CA ARG A 121 10.48 21.38 10.36
C ARG A 121 9.31 22.03 11.07
N GLY A 122 9.56 22.46 12.29
CA GLY A 122 8.64 23.26 13.06
C GLY A 122 9.13 24.68 13.20
N ILE A 123 8.24 25.58 13.57
CA ILE A 123 8.58 26.92 14.03
C ILE A 123 8.83 26.80 15.52
N VAL A 124 10.07 27.01 15.95
CA VAL A 124 10.38 27.12 17.38
C VAL A 124 9.76 28.42 17.91
N CYS A 125 8.98 28.31 18.95
CA CYS A 125 8.41 29.48 19.62
C CYS A 125 9.49 30.23 20.39
N ASP A 126 9.74 31.46 20.04
CA ASP A 126 10.75 32.31 20.72
C ASP A 126 10.40 32.56 22.19
N ALA A 127 9.11 32.46 22.58
CA ALA A 127 8.66 32.71 23.94
C ALA A 127 8.80 31.52 24.89
N CYS A 128 8.68 30.28 24.41
CA CYS A 128 8.69 29.09 25.28
C CYS A 128 9.53 27.89 24.72
N GLY A 129 10.26 28.09 23.63
CA GLY A 129 11.11 27.08 23.03
C GLY A 129 10.38 25.89 22.38
N ARG A 130 9.04 25.85 22.40
CA ARG A 130 8.29 24.71 21.84
C ARG A 130 8.32 24.70 20.31
N LEU A 131 8.60 23.53 19.75
CA LEU A 131 8.52 23.29 18.32
C LEU A 131 7.04 23.18 17.91
N ASN A 132 6.60 24.07 17.03
CA ASN A 132 5.25 24.10 16.48
C ASN A 132 5.26 23.71 15.00
N PRO A 133 4.16 23.19 14.45
CA PRO A 133 4.06 22.86 13.03
C PRO A 133 4.42 24.06 12.14
N PRO A 134 5.02 23.86 10.94
CA PRO A 134 5.56 24.94 10.09
C PRO A 134 4.51 25.91 9.52
N PHE A 135 3.22 25.60 9.70
CA PHE A 135 2.07 26.44 9.32
C PHE A 135 1.35 27.05 10.51
N ALA A 136 1.70 26.66 11.75
CA ALA A 136 1.12 27.26 12.93
C ALA A 136 1.32 28.77 12.91
N THR A 137 0.28 29.51 13.23
CA THR A 137 0.32 30.98 13.37
C THR A 137 0.45 31.40 14.81
N VAL A 138 0.13 30.48 15.74
CA VAL A 138 0.14 30.67 17.16
C VAL A 138 0.79 29.46 17.83
N CYS A 139 1.56 29.63 18.86
CA CYS A 139 2.17 28.54 19.61
C CYS A 139 1.12 27.74 20.40
N SER A 140 1.12 26.44 20.24
CA SER A 140 0.18 25.53 20.90
C SER A 140 0.36 25.42 22.41
N ASN A 141 1.44 25.99 22.97
CA ASN A 141 1.74 25.95 24.41
C ASN A 141 1.52 27.27 25.12
N CYS A 142 1.93 28.41 24.52
CA CYS A 142 1.89 29.72 25.19
C CYS A 142 1.08 30.77 24.43
N ASN A 143 0.39 30.41 23.36
CA ASN A 143 -0.39 31.28 22.48
C ASN A 143 0.37 32.44 21.83
N ALA A 144 1.71 32.47 21.90
CA ALA A 144 2.52 33.50 21.25
C ALA A 144 2.40 33.40 19.73
N LYS A 145 2.35 34.54 19.03
CA LYS A 145 2.29 34.61 17.56
C LYS A 145 3.60 34.09 16.93
N LEU A 146 3.52 33.16 16.01
CA LEU A 146 4.68 32.61 15.35
C LEU A 146 4.99 33.35 14.03
N VAL A 147 6.27 33.65 13.78
CA VAL A 147 6.71 34.36 12.58
C VAL A 147 7.03 33.38 11.48
N LYS A 148 6.36 33.50 10.32
CA LYS A 148 6.62 32.66 9.14
C LYS A 148 7.81 33.18 8.33
N PRO A 149 8.70 32.27 7.84
CA PRO A 149 9.70 32.65 6.84
C PRO A 149 9.01 33.10 5.54
N LYS A 150 9.48 34.21 4.95
CA LYS A 150 8.95 34.72 3.68
C LYS A 150 9.32 33.79 2.51
N ALA A 151 8.32 33.47 1.67
CA ALA A 151 8.54 32.72 0.42
C ALA A 151 9.32 33.56 -0.61
N PRO A 152 10.25 32.97 -1.39
CA PRO A 152 10.94 33.68 -2.44
C PRO A 152 10.00 33.99 -3.62
N LYS A 153 10.11 35.20 -4.17
CA LYS A 153 9.33 35.66 -5.33
C LYS A 153 9.84 35.03 -6.64
N PRO A 154 8.99 34.79 -7.66
CA PRO A 154 9.41 34.26 -8.96
C PRO A 154 10.27 35.26 -9.72
N GLY A 155 11.39 34.79 -10.29
CA GLY A 155 12.43 35.58 -10.89
C GLY A 155 12.18 36.02 -12.33
N LYS A 156 12.80 37.14 -12.71
CA LYS A 156 12.86 37.76 -14.04
C LYS A 156 13.77 36.96 -15.02
N PRO A 157 13.69 37.20 -16.34
CA PRO A 157 14.47 36.46 -17.34
C PRO A 157 15.99 36.61 -17.18
N ALA A 158 16.74 35.59 -17.61
CA ALA A 158 18.14 35.35 -17.33
C ALA A 158 19.06 36.53 -17.66
N ALA A 159 19.63 37.15 -16.63
CA ALA A 159 20.82 37.99 -16.74
C ALA A 159 22.06 37.11 -16.98
N LYS A 160 23.12 37.68 -17.60
CA LYS A 160 24.43 37.00 -17.71
C LYS A 160 24.88 36.54 -16.33
N GLN A 161 25.22 35.26 -16.22
CA GLN A 161 25.63 34.64 -14.97
C GLN A 161 27.03 35.06 -14.56
N THR A 162 27.25 35.29 -13.29
CA THR A 162 28.56 35.63 -12.75
C THR A 162 29.49 34.43 -12.74
N PRO A 163 30.84 34.61 -12.76
CA PRO A 163 31.80 33.52 -12.63
C PRO A 163 31.57 32.62 -11.41
N SER A 164 31.10 33.19 -10.30
CA SER A 164 30.75 32.45 -9.08
C SER A 164 29.51 31.57 -9.26
N GLU A 165 28.48 32.05 -9.95
CA GLU A 165 27.28 31.27 -10.27
C GLU A 165 27.56 30.12 -11.24
N MET A 166 28.47 30.35 -12.23
CA MET A 166 28.91 29.30 -13.14
C MET A 166 29.70 28.22 -12.43
N GLU A 167 30.55 28.55 -11.46
CA GLU A 167 31.29 27.61 -10.65
C GLU A 167 30.35 26.81 -9.74
N ALA A 168 29.40 27.47 -9.07
CA ALA A 168 28.37 26.80 -8.27
C ALA A 168 27.54 25.84 -9.10
N ALA A 169 27.18 26.22 -10.33
CA ALA A 169 26.45 25.36 -11.26
C ALA A 169 27.29 24.16 -11.73
N ARG A 170 28.59 24.37 -11.99
CA ARG A 170 29.52 23.29 -12.28
C ARG A 170 29.59 22.28 -11.16
N GLN A 171 29.74 22.73 -9.93
CA GLN A 171 29.79 21.88 -8.74
C GLN A 171 28.47 21.12 -8.56
N LYS A 172 27.35 21.77 -8.75
CA LYS A 172 26.01 21.16 -8.67
C LYS A 172 25.79 20.09 -9.75
N LEU A 173 26.34 20.31 -10.97
CA LEU A 173 26.30 19.30 -12.02
C LEU A 173 27.19 18.08 -11.68
N ILE A 174 28.36 18.31 -11.10
CA ILE A 174 29.24 17.24 -10.60
C ILE A 174 28.50 16.39 -9.56
N GLU A 175 27.90 17.02 -8.55
CA GLU A 175 27.12 16.35 -7.52
C GLU A 175 25.95 15.56 -8.10
N ARG A 176 25.26 16.14 -9.07
CA ARG A 176 24.17 15.49 -9.78
C ARG A 176 24.61 14.23 -10.53
N ILE A 177 25.73 14.27 -11.23
CA ILE A 177 26.29 13.10 -11.94
C ILE A 177 26.75 12.05 -10.94
N GLN A 178 27.45 12.45 -9.86
CA GLN A 178 27.89 11.54 -8.79
C GLN A 178 26.69 10.85 -8.15
N ARG A 179 25.64 11.60 -7.85
CA ARG A 179 24.41 11.06 -7.31
C ARG A 179 23.73 10.10 -8.28
N ARG A 180 23.72 10.43 -9.58
CA ARG A 180 23.16 9.53 -10.60
C ARG A 180 23.88 8.19 -10.64
N PHE A 181 25.21 8.15 -10.46
CA PHE A 181 25.96 6.90 -10.28
C PHE A 181 25.61 6.21 -8.96
N ALA A 182 25.51 7.02 -7.92
CA ALA A 182 25.21 6.51 -6.60
C ALA A 182 23.84 5.84 -6.51
N GLU A 183 22.85 6.26 -7.28
CA GLU A 183 21.47 5.73 -7.29
C GLU A 183 21.21 4.76 -8.46
N ASP A 184 22.22 4.34 -9.23
CA ASP A 184 22.04 3.39 -10.34
C ASP A 184 21.90 1.96 -9.82
N GLU A 185 20.67 1.46 -9.76
CA GLU A 185 20.34 0.10 -9.29
C GLU A 185 20.47 -0.91 -10.43
N ARG A 186 21.68 -1.40 -10.68
CA ARG A 186 21.95 -2.35 -11.77
C ARG A 186 21.53 -3.79 -11.48
N ASN A 187 21.65 -4.19 -10.24
CA ASN A 187 21.43 -5.55 -9.81
C ASN A 187 20.59 -5.62 -8.54
N PRO A 188 19.34 -5.13 -8.55
CA PRO A 188 18.46 -5.32 -7.41
C PRO A 188 18.12 -6.81 -7.24
N ALA A 189 17.79 -7.22 -6.03
CA ALA A 189 17.31 -8.58 -5.78
C ALA A 189 16.02 -8.84 -6.57
N VAL A 190 15.17 -7.84 -6.68
CA VAL A 190 13.95 -7.88 -7.48
C VAL A 190 14.10 -7.02 -8.71
N ARG A 191 14.18 -7.63 -9.91
CA ARG A 191 14.35 -6.89 -11.18
C ARG A 191 13.25 -5.84 -11.43
N ALA A 192 12.05 -6.10 -10.96
CA ALA A 192 10.94 -5.15 -11.08
C ALA A 192 11.12 -3.85 -10.26
N HIS A 193 12.21 -3.70 -9.50
CA HIS A 193 12.52 -2.52 -8.69
C HIS A 193 13.66 -1.66 -9.26
N MET A 194 14.06 -1.90 -10.52
CA MET A 194 15.23 -1.25 -11.13
C MET A 194 15.04 0.24 -11.42
N GLU A 195 13.82 0.68 -11.63
CA GLU A 195 13.51 2.09 -11.90
C GLU A 195 13.10 2.78 -10.61
N LEU A 196 13.62 4.00 -10.41
CA LEU A 196 13.44 4.74 -9.17
C LEU A 196 12.74 6.08 -9.44
N VAL A 197 11.69 6.34 -8.68
CA VAL A 197 11.03 7.65 -8.60
C VAL A 197 11.33 8.25 -7.24
N PHE A 198 11.81 9.50 -7.23
CA PHE A 198 12.03 10.30 -6.03
C PHE A 198 10.98 11.40 -6.01
N ALA A 199 10.27 11.51 -4.91
CA ALA A 199 9.25 12.53 -4.73
C ALA A 199 9.33 13.16 -3.34
N GLU A 200 8.80 14.38 -3.23
CA GLU A 200 8.60 15.08 -1.97
C GLU A 200 7.13 15.01 -1.61
N VAL A 201 6.84 14.58 -0.41
CA VAL A 201 5.50 14.49 0.15
C VAL A 201 5.31 15.57 1.19
N THR A 202 4.21 16.30 1.11
CA THR A 202 3.77 17.25 2.14
C THR A 202 2.44 16.76 2.69
N VAL A 203 2.40 16.51 3.99
CA VAL A 203 1.21 16.09 4.72
C VAL A 203 0.65 17.27 5.48
N ALA A 204 -0.62 17.58 5.28
CA ALA A 204 -1.30 18.64 6.02
C ALA A 204 -1.43 18.26 7.51
N PRO A 205 -1.49 19.23 8.41
CA PRO A 205 -1.56 18.96 9.85
C PRO A 205 -2.87 18.36 10.32
N ASP A 206 -3.92 18.61 9.56
CA ASP A 206 -5.28 18.11 9.77
C ASP A 206 -5.60 16.86 8.92
N ALA A 207 -4.62 16.39 8.13
CA ALA A 207 -4.78 15.15 7.38
C ALA A 207 -5.05 13.98 8.35
N ARG A 208 -6.19 13.31 8.19
CA ARG A 208 -6.56 12.20 9.08
C ARG A 208 -5.47 11.13 9.10
N PRO A 209 -4.96 10.72 10.27
CA PRO A 209 -4.03 9.60 10.41
C PRO A 209 -4.60 8.29 9.84
N GLY A 210 -3.71 7.40 9.43
CA GLY A 210 -4.09 6.08 8.94
C GLY A 210 -3.59 5.76 7.54
N ARG A 211 -4.15 4.70 6.97
CA ARG A 211 -3.79 4.15 5.66
C ARG A 211 -4.29 5.03 4.52
N ARG A 212 -3.46 5.17 3.50
CA ARG A 212 -3.74 5.75 2.18
C ARG A 212 -3.17 4.84 1.11
N GLU A 213 -3.39 5.17 -0.16
CA GLU A 213 -2.78 4.52 -1.30
C GLU A 213 -1.96 5.51 -2.11
N ILE A 214 -0.74 5.09 -2.51
CA ILE A 214 0.11 5.87 -3.41
C ILE A 214 0.22 5.16 -4.76
N ARG A 215 0.19 5.95 -5.85
CA ARG A 215 0.37 5.51 -7.23
C ARG A 215 1.32 6.45 -7.96
N VAL A 216 2.10 5.91 -8.90
CA VAL A 216 2.88 6.70 -9.85
C VAL A 216 2.07 6.84 -11.14
N ILE A 217 1.91 8.07 -11.58
CA ILE A 217 1.31 8.42 -12.86
C ILE A 217 2.43 8.61 -13.86
N THR A 218 2.26 8.09 -15.07
CA THR A 218 3.18 8.32 -16.18
C THR A 218 2.39 8.76 -17.42
N LYS A 219 3.08 9.33 -18.41
CA LYS A 219 2.45 9.65 -19.71
C LYS A 219 1.99 8.40 -20.49
N HIS A 220 2.27 7.19 -19.99
CA HIS A 220 1.89 5.93 -20.59
C HIS A 220 1.02 5.05 -19.70
N GLY A 221 0.52 5.58 -18.58
CA GLY A 221 -0.39 4.85 -17.70
C GLY A 221 -0.16 5.09 -16.21
N ILE A 222 -0.84 4.30 -15.39
CA ILE A 222 -0.89 4.40 -13.93
C ILE A 222 -0.34 3.11 -13.34
N SER A 223 0.43 3.19 -12.25
CA SER A 223 0.92 2.02 -11.51
C SER A 223 -0.19 1.36 -10.66
N ASN A 224 0.11 0.17 -10.13
CA ASN A 224 -0.65 -0.39 -9.01
C ASN A 224 -0.59 0.57 -7.80
N ALA A 225 -1.56 0.42 -6.88
CA ALA A 225 -1.52 1.06 -5.58
C ALA A 225 -0.55 0.35 -4.64
N LEU A 226 0.10 1.12 -3.76
CA LEU A 226 0.75 0.62 -2.56
C LEU A 226 0.24 1.38 -1.33
N PRO A 227 0.16 0.74 -0.16
CA PRO A 227 -0.17 1.42 1.08
C PRO A 227 0.84 2.51 1.43
N PHE A 228 0.30 3.61 1.96
CA PHE A 228 1.03 4.77 2.45
C PHE A 228 0.37 5.24 3.72
N TYR A 229 1.12 5.55 4.78
CA TYR A 229 0.56 5.85 6.09
C TYR A 229 0.82 7.27 6.54
N ILE A 230 -0.22 7.95 7.01
CA ILE A 230 -0.10 9.21 7.75
C ILE A 230 0.05 8.86 9.23
N GLY A 231 1.19 9.25 9.81
CA GLY A 231 1.51 9.07 11.22
C GLY A 231 1.18 10.30 12.07
N GLN A 232 1.17 10.11 13.38
CA GLN A 232 0.84 11.15 14.36
C GLN A 232 2.04 11.62 15.19
N VAL A 233 3.07 10.77 15.27
CA VAL A 233 4.26 11.00 16.10
C VAL A 233 5.47 11.31 15.22
N PRO A 234 6.55 11.90 15.77
CA PRO A 234 7.79 12.15 15.05
C PRO A 234 8.34 10.89 14.41
N GLU A 235 8.97 11.02 13.24
CA GLU A 235 9.48 9.88 12.49
C GLU A 235 10.97 9.97 12.22
N VAL A 236 11.64 8.82 12.29
CA VAL A 236 13.01 8.63 11.85
C VAL A 236 13.08 7.59 10.74
N ALA A 237 14.01 7.74 9.80
CA ALA A 237 14.18 6.79 8.71
C ALA A 237 15.67 6.42 8.57
N ARG A 238 15.94 5.13 8.44
CA ARG A 238 17.28 4.64 8.04
C ARG A 238 17.59 5.05 6.61
N ARG A 239 18.85 5.03 6.21
CA ARG A 239 19.22 5.25 4.81
C ARG A 239 18.59 4.18 3.93
N PRO A 240 18.11 4.54 2.72
CA PRO A 240 17.56 3.57 1.78
C PRO A 240 18.57 2.47 1.48
N MET A 241 18.07 1.24 1.42
CA MET A 241 18.90 0.08 1.11
C MET A 241 19.39 0.15 -0.32
N LYS A 242 20.70 -0.11 -0.49
CA LYS A 242 21.32 -0.46 -1.77
C LYS A 242 21.72 -1.91 -1.71
N THR A 243 21.28 -2.67 -2.68
CA THR A 243 21.52 -4.09 -2.71
C THR A 243 22.49 -4.48 -3.82
N CYS A 244 23.37 -5.42 -3.53
CA CYS A 244 23.99 -6.21 -4.56
C CYS A 244 23.33 -7.59 -4.56
N ARG A 245 22.93 -8.04 -5.74
CA ARG A 245 22.32 -9.33 -5.96
C ARG A 245 23.38 -10.43 -5.82
N LYS A 246 23.17 -11.37 -4.89
CA LYS A 246 23.91 -12.62 -4.85
C LYS A 246 22.97 -13.79 -5.14
N PRO A 247 23.26 -14.65 -6.12
CA PRO A 247 22.50 -15.87 -6.33
C PRO A 247 22.67 -16.79 -5.11
N VAL A 248 21.56 -17.32 -4.64
CA VAL A 248 21.47 -18.36 -3.63
C VAL A 248 20.70 -19.50 -4.27
N LEU A 249 20.80 -20.68 -3.77
CA LEU A 249 20.16 -21.90 -4.26
C LEU A 249 19.10 -21.70 -5.37
N GLY A 250 19.44 -22.01 -6.61
CA GLY A 250 18.52 -21.94 -7.74
C GLY A 250 18.21 -20.53 -8.24
N LYS A 251 16.95 -20.11 -8.18
CA LYS A 251 16.47 -18.84 -8.73
C LYS A 251 16.44 -17.67 -7.72
N GLU A 252 16.68 -17.93 -6.46
CA GLU A 252 16.61 -16.90 -5.42
C GLU A 252 17.87 -16.01 -5.41
N HIS A 253 17.64 -14.75 -5.09
CA HIS A 253 18.68 -13.75 -4.97
C HIS A 253 18.53 -13.05 -3.63
N LEU A 254 19.62 -12.98 -2.87
CA LEU A 254 19.65 -12.23 -1.61
C LEU A 254 20.06 -10.78 -1.88
N ALA A 255 19.31 -9.88 -1.29
CA ALA A 255 19.69 -8.48 -1.19
C ALA A 255 20.66 -8.32 -0.01
N GLN A 256 21.90 -7.99 -0.29
CA GLN A 256 22.91 -7.72 0.74
C GLN A 256 23.35 -6.28 0.69
N ARG A 257 23.58 -5.67 1.84
CA ARG A 257 24.25 -4.38 1.94
C ARG A 257 25.31 -4.40 3.04
N ARG A 258 26.32 -3.55 2.86
CA ARG A 258 27.22 -3.19 3.96
C ARG A 258 26.53 -2.12 4.79
N ARG A 259 26.28 -2.43 6.06
CA ARG A 259 25.68 -1.47 6.99
C ARG A 259 26.69 -0.38 7.33
N PRO A 260 26.32 0.91 7.24
CA PRO A 260 27.10 2.00 7.82
C PRO A 260 27.21 1.83 9.34
N THR A 261 28.37 2.15 9.90
CA THR A 261 28.62 2.00 11.35
C THR A 261 27.69 2.86 12.20
N ASP A 262 27.32 4.04 11.72
CA ASP A 262 26.37 4.97 12.35
C ASP A 262 24.91 4.46 12.34
N GLU A 263 24.60 3.42 11.57
CA GLU A 263 23.31 2.75 11.56
C GLU A 263 23.29 1.41 12.31
N ALA A 264 24.39 0.99 12.91
CA ALA A 264 24.43 -0.27 13.66
C ALA A 264 23.44 -0.24 14.84
N LEU A 265 23.34 0.91 15.49
CA LEU A 265 22.41 1.20 16.59
C LEU A 265 21.90 2.63 16.45
N VAL A 266 20.62 2.81 16.15
CA VAL A 266 20.00 4.14 16.00
C VAL A 266 19.37 4.55 17.34
N ARG A 267 19.77 5.71 17.88
CA ARG A 267 19.09 6.29 19.07
C ARG A 267 17.85 7.05 18.65
N VAL A 268 16.77 6.85 19.39
CA VAL A 268 15.47 7.51 19.16
C VAL A 268 14.90 8.02 20.48
N THR A 269 14.00 9.00 20.39
CA THR A 269 13.24 9.54 21.53
C THR A 269 11.77 9.21 21.34
N LEU A 270 11.12 8.72 22.40
CA LEU A 270 9.71 8.35 22.37
C LEU A 270 8.78 9.55 22.61
N PRO A 271 7.56 9.57 22.03
CA PRO A 271 7.05 8.60 21.06
C PRO A 271 7.64 8.85 19.66
N CYS A 272 7.84 7.78 18.87
CA CYS A 272 8.32 7.92 17.50
C CYS A 272 7.89 6.79 16.57
N THR A 273 7.97 7.04 15.25
CA THR A 273 7.87 6.02 14.20
C THR A 273 9.23 5.83 13.54
N MET A 274 9.71 4.60 13.51
CA MET A 274 10.97 4.21 12.90
C MET A 274 10.72 3.53 11.55
N ASN A 275 11.30 4.08 10.49
CA ASN A 275 11.21 3.54 9.13
C ASN A 275 12.52 2.85 8.74
N GLY A 276 12.43 1.68 8.15
CA GLY A 276 13.61 0.95 7.67
C GLY A 276 13.32 -0.03 6.53
N GLN A 277 14.39 -0.61 6.02
CA GLN A 277 14.40 -1.72 5.06
C GLN A 277 15.32 -2.80 5.59
N ILE A 278 15.01 -4.08 5.33
CA ILE A 278 15.81 -5.22 5.77
C ILE A 278 16.57 -5.84 4.59
N ALA A 279 17.89 -5.89 4.71
CA ALA A 279 18.78 -6.70 3.87
C ALA A 279 18.91 -8.12 4.43
N ALA A 280 19.40 -9.05 3.61
CA ALA A 280 19.59 -10.44 4.02
C ALA A 280 20.61 -10.55 5.18
N GLY A 281 20.23 -11.29 6.21
CA GLY A 281 21.02 -11.46 7.43
C GLY A 281 21.07 -10.23 8.34
N GLU A 282 20.24 -9.22 8.09
CA GLU A 282 20.28 -7.97 8.82
C GLU A 282 19.33 -7.96 10.00
N VAL A 283 19.80 -7.40 11.14
CA VAL A 283 18.98 -7.05 12.31
C VAL A 283 19.13 -5.55 12.54
N ASN A 284 18.02 -4.80 12.41
CA ASN A 284 18.02 -3.38 12.70
C ASN A 284 17.74 -3.15 14.19
N ARG A 285 18.50 -2.22 14.82
CA ARG A 285 18.46 -1.94 16.24
C ARG A 285 18.17 -0.48 16.51
N TYR A 286 17.30 -0.24 17.51
CA TYR A 286 16.90 1.09 17.96
C TYR A 286 17.01 1.16 19.48
N ARG A 287 17.76 2.14 20.00
CA ARG A 287 17.93 2.37 21.43
C ARG A 287 17.15 3.61 21.84
N PHE A 288 16.44 3.52 22.95
CA PHE A 288 15.68 4.62 23.52
C PHE A 288 15.68 4.54 25.05
N PRO A 289 15.68 5.69 25.75
CA PRO A 289 15.44 5.73 27.19
C PRO A 289 13.97 5.52 27.48
N ALA A 290 13.65 4.81 28.55
CA ALA A 290 12.30 4.66 29.08
C ALA A 290 12.32 4.71 30.61
N ASN A 291 11.23 5.21 31.19
CA ASN A 291 11.08 5.37 32.63
C ASN A 291 10.17 4.28 33.20
N LYS A 292 10.42 3.90 34.44
CA LYS A 292 9.58 2.95 35.18
C LYS A 292 8.12 3.33 35.14
N GLY A 293 7.26 2.35 34.87
CA GLY A 293 5.82 2.52 34.76
C GLY A 293 5.31 3.02 33.42
N GLN A 294 6.19 3.37 32.45
CA GLN A 294 5.75 3.67 31.10
C GLN A 294 5.12 2.44 30.44
N ARG A 295 3.95 2.64 29.83
CA ARG A 295 3.18 1.59 29.15
C ARG A 295 3.37 1.71 27.65
N LEU A 296 4.41 1.06 27.14
CA LEU A 296 4.82 1.13 25.74
C LEU A 296 3.96 0.22 24.86
N VAL A 297 3.37 0.80 23.82
CA VAL A 297 2.74 0.08 22.71
C VAL A 297 3.67 0.20 21.50
N ILE A 298 4.04 -0.94 20.93
CA ILE A 298 4.94 -1.06 19.77
C ILE A 298 4.16 -1.74 18.65
N THR A 299 3.86 -0.98 17.59
CA THR A 299 3.10 -1.49 16.44
C THR A 299 3.97 -1.51 15.20
N THR A 300 3.88 -2.59 14.42
CA THR A 300 4.63 -2.73 13.18
C THR A 300 3.68 -2.69 11.97
N LYS A 301 4.18 -2.11 10.89
CA LYS A 301 3.64 -2.28 9.53
C LYS A 301 4.78 -2.74 8.65
N ALA A 302 4.71 -3.98 8.19
CA ALA A 302 5.68 -4.63 7.32
C ALA A 302 4.96 -5.31 6.15
N ARG A 303 4.26 -6.42 6.39
CA ARG A 303 3.43 -7.05 5.37
C ARG A 303 2.34 -6.12 4.81
N HIS A 304 1.75 -5.31 5.67
CA HIS A 304 0.74 -4.34 5.25
C HIS A 304 1.27 -3.28 4.28
N LEU A 305 2.59 -3.02 4.20
CA LEU A 305 3.18 -2.07 3.25
C LEU A 305 3.33 -2.63 1.85
N VAL A 306 3.61 -3.94 1.73
CA VAL A 306 3.70 -4.65 0.46
C VAL A 306 2.83 -5.92 0.55
N PRO A 307 1.51 -5.79 0.41
CA PRO A 307 0.56 -6.87 0.65
C PRO A 307 0.55 -7.92 -0.48
N TYR A 308 1.62 -8.00 -1.27
CA TYR A 308 1.73 -8.94 -2.36
C TYR A 308 2.60 -10.11 -1.94
N VAL A 309 2.06 -11.31 -2.05
CA VAL A 309 2.84 -12.52 -1.89
C VAL A 309 3.54 -12.80 -3.21
N ALA A 310 4.88 -12.77 -3.18
CA ALA A 310 5.67 -13.36 -4.24
C ALA A 310 5.80 -14.87 -3.97
N ASP A 311 6.09 -15.64 -5.02
CA ASP A 311 6.29 -17.09 -4.92
C ASP A 311 7.20 -17.49 -3.75
N GLY A 312 6.83 -18.53 -3.07
CA GLY A 312 7.61 -19.13 -2.01
C GLY A 312 7.07 -18.87 -0.60
N VAL A 313 7.49 -19.67 0.33
CA VAL A 313 7.08 -19.63 1.74
C VAL A 313 8.21 -19.06 2.58
N PRO A 314 7.94 -17.96 3.30
CA PRO A 314 7.01 -16.88 3.08
C PRO A 314 7.55 -15.91 2.00
N GLY A 315 6.72 -15.50 1.05
CA GLY A 315 7.09 -14.54 -0.01
C GLY A 315 7.12 -13.08 0.45
N TRP A 316 6.62 -12.77 1.63
CA TRP A 316 6.51 -11.45 2.22
C TRP A 316 7.56 -11.22 3.31
N PHE A 317 7.70 -9.97 3.77
CA PHE A 317 8.47 -9.64 4.95
C PHE A 317 7.68 -10.07 6.20
N GLN A 318 8.10 -11.15 6.84
CA GLN A 318 7.61 -11.56 8.15
C GLN A 318 8.51 -10.94 9.22
N ALA A 319 8.00 -9.89 9.85
CA ALA A 319 8.74 -9.13 10.84
C ALA A 319 8.77 -9.87 12.18
N VAL A 320 9.93 -9.85 12.83
CA VAL A 320 10.13 -10.34 14.20
C VAL A 320 10.64 -9.19 15.04
N LEU A 321 9.92 -8.86 16.12
CA LEU A 321 10.32 -7.86 17.10
C LEU A 321 10.86 -8.53 18.37
N ARG A 322 11.96 -7.96 18.90
CA ARG A 322 12.47 -8.27 20.24
C ARG A 322 12.82 -6.99 20.96
N LEU A 323 12.41 -6.90 22.20
CA LEU A 323 12.80 -5.83 23.12
C LEU A 323 13.82 -6.39 24.12
N HIS A 324 14.90 -5.64 24.30
CA HIS A 324 15.96 -5.98 25.25
C HIS A 324 16.12 -4.84 26.24
N ASP A 325 16.49 -5.16 27.48
CA ASP A 325 16.94 -4.21 28.48
C ASP A 325 18.39 -3.72 28.20
N ASP A 326 18.96 -2.92 29.06
CA ASP A 326 20.33 -2.39 28.90
C ASP A 326 21.41 -3.45 29.18
N GLU A 327 21.10 -4.50 29.89
CA GLU A 327 21.97 -5.69 30.10
C GLU A 327 21.97 -6.61 28.85
N GLY A 328 21.02 -6.43 27.92
CA GLY A 328 20.86 -7.22 26.69
C GLY A 328 19.96 -8.44 26.84
N ASN A 329 19.24 -8.60 27.97
CA ASN A 329 18.27 -9.66 28.14
C ASN A 329 17.03 -9.37 27.27
N GLU A 330 16.47 -10.40 26.61
CA GLU A 330 15.22 -10.30 25.88
C GLU A 330 14.06 -10.25 26.89
N VAL A 331 13.38 -9.10 26.95
CA VAL A 331 12.27 -8.84 27.90
C VAL A 331 10.91 -8.93 27.25
N ALA A 332 10.83 -8.84 25.92
CA ALA A 332 9.59 -9.07 25.17
C ALA A 332 9.89 -9.50 23.72
N TYR A 333 9.00 -10.32 23.17
CA TYR A 333 9.06 -10.90 21.82
C TYR A 333 7.68 -10.91 21.17
N ASN A 334 7.63 -10.64 19.89
CA ASN A 334 6.44 -10.90 19.06
C ASN A 334 6.80 -11.00 17.57
N ASP A 335 6.17 -11.91 16.82
CA ASP A 335 6.35 -12.11 15.39
C ASP A 335 5.03 -12.09 14.61
N ASP A 336 3.91 -12.09 15.31
CA ASP A 336 2.57 -11.86 14.79
C ASP A 336 1.66 -11.27 15.89
N PHE A 337 0.52 -10.76 15.51
CA PHE A 337 -0.50 -10.35 16.47
C PHE A 337 -1.85 -10.96 16.08
N ARG A 338 -2.24 -12.01 16.81
CA ARG A 338 -3.43 -12.83 16.53
C ARG A 338 -3.27 -13.54 15.17
N PHE A 339 -3.91 -13.01 14.12
CA PHE A 339 -3.87 -13.56 12.74
C PHE A 339 -3.25 -12.58 11.75
N ASP A 340 -2.71 -11.47 12.26
CA ASP A 340 -1.98 -10.48 11.48
C ASP A 340 -0.47 -10.78 11.61
N PRO A 341 0.25 -11.03 10.51
CA PRO A 341 1.68 -11.29 10.55
C PRO A 341 2.52 -10.04 10.87
N ASP A 342 1.92 -8.87 11.06
CA ASP A 342 2.62 -7.67 11.55
C ASP A 342 2.55 -7.62 13.07
N PRO A 343 3.71 -7.74 13.79
CA PRO A 343 3.72 -7.88 15.24
C PRO A 343 3.31 -6.59 15.99
N VAL A 344 2.69 -6.80 17.14
CA VAL A 344 2.34 -5.74 18.10
C VAL A 344 2.77 -6.19 19.50
N LEU A 345 3.55 -5.35 20.19
CA LEU A 345 3.97 -5.58 21.56
C LEU A 345 3.36 -4.54 22.51
N TYR A 346 3.02 -4.99 23.70
CA TYR A 346 2.78 -4.13 24.88
C TYR A 346 3.81 -4.48 25.94
N TYR A 347 4.43 -3.44 26.50
CA TYR A 347 5.44 -3.61 27.54
C TYR A 347 5.31 -2.51 28.60
N GLU A 348 5.12 -2.88 29.84
CA GLU A 348 5.19 -1.98 30.98
C GLU A 348 6.61 -2.00 31.52
N VAL A 349 7.25 -0.85 31.48
CA VAL A 349 8.66 -0.65 31.83
C VAL A 349 8.85 -0.86 33.33
N PRO A 350 9.62 -1.88 33.78
CA PRO A 350 9.78 -2.17 35.22
C PRO A 350 10.76 -1.23 35.91
N GLU A 351 11.75 -0.69 35.19
CA GLU A 351 12.85 0.13 35.72
C GLU A 351 13.29 1.19 34.71
N ASP A 352 13.79 2.33 35.23
CA ASP A 352 14.38 3.36 34.38
C ASP A 352 15.62 2.83 33.67
N GLY A 353 15.76 3.06 32.38
CA GLY A 353 16.94 2.59 31.64
C GLY A 353 16.86 2.80 30.14
N ASP A 354 17.92 2.41 29.45
CA ASP A 354 17.98 2.33 28.00
C ASP A 354 17.48 0.95 27.54
N TYR A 355 16.54 0.93 26.62
CA TYR A 355 16.02 -0.30 26.01
C TYR A 355 16.42 -0.38 24.54
N VAL A 356 16.55 -1.59 23.99
CA VAL A 356 16.90 -1.82 22.61
C VAL A 356 15.83 -2.66 21.92
N LEU A 357 15.11 -2.03 20.99
CA LEU A 357 14.19 -2.73 20.10
C LEU A 357 14.95 -3.22 18.87
N THR A 358 14.77 -4.50 18.53
CA THR A 358 15.33 -5.11 17.33
C THR A 358 14.21 -5.56 16.39
N ILE A 359 14.48 -5.46 15.07
CA ILE A 359 13.64 -6.04 14.04
C ILE A 359 14.49 -6.78 13.01
N ASN A 360 14.04 -7.97 12.65
CA ASN A 360 14.60 -8.78 11.57
C ASN A 360 13.47 -9.49 10.80
N GLU A 361 13.81 -10.07 9.67
CA GLU A 361 12.93 -10.98 8.94
C GLU A 361 13.09 -12.41 9.51
N ALA A 362 11.98 -13.14 9.65
CA ALA A 362 11.93 -14.44 10.34
C ALA A 362 12.92 -15.48 9.78
N LEU A 363 13.15 -15.48 8.47
CA LEU A 363 14.13 -16.36 7.81
C LEU A 363 15.44 -15.65 7.42
N PHE A 364 15.66 -14.44 7.94
CA PHE A 364 16.82 -13.60 7.63
C PHE A 364 17.03 -13.31 6.15
N ARG A 365 15.95 -13.29 5.37
CA ARG A 365 15.98 -12.84 3.98
C ARG A 365 15.91 -11.32 3.91
N GLY A 366 16.22 -10.76 2.74
CA GLY A 366 16.16 -9.33 2.51
C GLY A 366 15.85 -9.01 1.05
N ARG A 367 15.06 -7.98 0.84
CA ARG A 367 14.71 -7.44 -0.48
C ARG A 367 14.52 -5.93 -0.37
N GLU A 368 14.56 -5.22 -1.50
CA GLU A 368 14.29 -3.78 -1.54
C GLU A 368 12.87 -3.44 -1.05
N SER A 369 11.93 -4.38 -1.26
CA SER A 369 10.53 -4.27 -0.82
C SER A 369 10.30 -4.68 0.63
N PHE A 370 11.31 -5.16 1.36
CA PHE A 370 11.18 -5.46 2.78
C PHE A 370 11.29 -4.18 3.60
N THR A 371 10.28 -3.34 3.47
CA THR A 371 10.13 -2.07 4.18
C THR A 371 9.30 -2.25 5.43
N TYR A 372 9.57 -1.47 6.45
CA TYR A 372 8.78 -1.46 7.69
C TYR A 372 8.62 -0.05 8.26
N ARG A 373 7.57 0.08 9.09
CA ARG A 373 7.29 1.21 9.96
C ARG A 373 6.98 0.65 11.34
N ILE A 374 7.72 1.05 12.36
CA ILE A 374 7.46 0.69 13.75
C ILE A 374 7.11 1.96 14.51
N THR A 375 5.93 2.00 15.11
CA THR A 375 5.52 3.12 15.98
C THR A 375 5.57 2.67 17.44
N ILE A 376 6.24 3.44 18.30
CA ILE A 376 6.42 3.14 19.72
C ILE A 376 6.10 4.37 20.58
N GLY A 377 5.41 4.13 21.69
CA GLY A 377 5.10 5.14 22.70
C GLY A 377 3.92 4.74 23.57
N GLU A 378 3.52 5.62 24.50
CA GLU A 378 2.31 5.45 25.31
C GLU A 378 1.06 5.87 24.52
N LEU A 379 0.81 5.13 23.42
CA LEU A 379 -0.23 5.39 22.46
C LEU A 379 -1.48 4.55 22.76
N PRO A 380 -2.69 5.08 22.55
CA PRO A 380 -3.90 4.28 22.70
C PRO A 380 -3.92 3.17 21.65
N TYR A 381 -4.27 1.94 22.07
CA TYR A 381 -4.40 0.80 21.20
C TYR A 381 -5.59 -0.08 21.60
N VAL A 382 -6.54 -0.21 20.69
CA VAL A 382 -7.73 -1.05 20.91
C VAL A 382 -7.42 -2.48 20.49
N THR A 383 -7.53 -3.44 21.42
CA THR A 383 -7.35 -4.86 21.16
C THR A 383 -8.65 -5.57 20.84
N SER A 384 -9.78 -5.12 21.41
CA SER A 384 -11.10 -5.66 21.13
C SER A 384 -12.22 -4.67 21.43
N ILE A 385 -13.35 -4.86 20.79
CA ILE A 385 -14.58 -4.08 21.03
C ILE A 385 -15.77 -5.03 21.23
N PHE A 386 -16.81 -4.52 21.89
CA PHE A 386 -18.11 -5.18 21.98
C PHE A 386 -19.24 -4.15 22.05
N PRO A 387 -20.34 -4.31 21.28
CA PRO A 387 -20.50 -5.32 20.22
C PRO A 387 -19.60 -5.01 19.02
N LEU A 388 -19.43 -6.01 18.11
CA LEU A 388 -18.63 -5.85 16.88
C LEU A 388 -19.37 -5.06 15.79
N GLY A 389 -20.58 -4.63 16.06
CA GLY A 389 -21.40 -3.88 15.13
C GLY A 389 -22.72 -3.46 15.73
N ALA A 390 -23.54 -2.78 14.93
CA ALA A 390 -24.86 -2.31 15.34
C ALA A 390 -25.84 -2.24 14.16
N ARG A 391 -27.14 -2.10 14.48
CA ARG A 391 -28.16 -1.76 13.48
C ARG A 391 -27.98 -0.30 13.04
N ALA A 392 -27.93 -0.07 11.72
CA ALA A 392 -27.77 1.26 11.15
C ALA A 392 -28.83 2.23 11.68
N GLY A 393 -28.40 3.45 12.02
CA GLY A 393 -29.29 4.50 12.55
C GLY A 393 -29.68 4.37 14.02
N GLN A 394 -29.28 3.26 14.70
CA GLN A 394 -29.56 3.05 16.13
C GLN A 394 -28.36 3.43 17.00
N PRO A 395 -28.60 4.04 18.18
CA PRO A 395 -27.54 4.29 19.12
C PRO A 395 -26.94 2.99 19.68
N VAL A 396 -25.64 2.95 19.85
CA VAL A 396 -24.92 1.81 20.44
C VAL A 396 -23.84 2.30 21.38
N LYS A 397 -23.72 1.67 22.55
CA LYS A 397 -22.58 1.83 23.43
C LYS A 397 -21.57 0.74 23.13
N ILE A 398 -20.37 1.15 22.74
CA ILE A 398 -19.26 0.26 22.42
C ILE A 398 -18.34 0.15 23.63
N GLU A 399 -18.11 -1.06 24.12
CA GLU A 399 -17.09 -1.37 25.10
C GLU A 399 -15.77 -1.60 24.36
N ALA A 400 -14.69 -0.94 24.77
CA ALA A 400 -13.36 -1.14 24.22
C ALA A 400 -12.42 -1.72 25.27
N ASN A 401 -11.61 -2.69 24.89
CA ASN A 401 -10.49 -3.19 25.68
C ASN A 401 -9.20 -2.95 24.91
N GLY A 402 -8.11 -2.71 25.63
CA GLY A 402 -6.82 -2.45 25.01
C GLY A 402 -5.83 -1.82 25.96
N TRP A 403 -4.85 -1.17 25.40
CA TRP A 403 -3.74 -0.54 26.12
C TRP A 403 -3.82 0.99 26.00
N ASN A 404 -3.52 1.68 27.09
CA ASN A 404 -3.52 3.14 27.16
C ASN A 404 -4.84 3.78 26.72
N LEU A 405 -5.97 3.15 27.06
CA LEU A 405 -7.31 3.63 26.70
C LEU A 405 -7.92 4.56 27.74
N ASP A 406 -7.21 4.91 28.79
CA ASP A 406 -7.65 5.88 29.79
C ASP A 406 -7.97 7.22 29.09
N ASP A 407 -9.13 7.80 29.42
CA ASP A 407 -9.64 9.07 28.84
C ASP A 407 -9.83 9.04 27.31
N THR A 408 -10.00 7.87 26.72
CA THR A 408 -10.30 7.73 25.30
C THR A 408 -11.80 7.70 25.02
N VAL A 409 -12.19 8.22 23.85
CA VAL A 409 -13.56 8.17 23.34
C VAL A 409 -13.56 7.33 22.06
N LEU A 410 -14.33 6.25 22.06
CA LEU A 410 -14.58 5.44 20.85
C LEU A 410 -16.01 5.70 20.37
N SER A 411 -16.12 6.41 19.24
CA SER A 411 -17.41 6.76 18.65
C SER A 411 -17.81 5.76 17.58
N PRO A 412 -19.09 5.31 17.57
CA PRO A 412 -19.62 4.52 16.46
C PRO A 412 -19.63 5.34 15.15
N PRO A 413 -19.84 4.67 14.00
CA PRO A 413 -20.05 5.40 12.74
C PRO A 413 -21.21 6.39 12.84
N ALA A 414 -21.20 7.43 11.98
CA ALA A 414 -22.26 8.44 11.93
C ALA A 414 -23.64 7.80 11.77
N LYS A 415 -24.68 8.45 12.30
CA LYS A 415 -26.06 7.92 12.32
C LYS A 415 -26.62 7.63 10.92
N ASP A 416 -26.19 8.39 9.91
CA ASP A 416 -26.55 8.25 8.49
C ASP A 416 -25.58 7.34 7.71
N ALA A 417 -24.63 6.71 8.39
CA ALA A 417 -23.69 5.79 7.77
C ALA A 417 -24.42 4.59 7.16
N LYS A 418 -24.03 4.24 5.93
CA LYS A 418 -24.65 3.12 5.20
C LYS A 418 -24.29 1.77 5.83
N PRO A 419 -25.16 0.75 5.71
CA PRO A 419 -24.80 -0.61 6.09
C PRO A 419 -23.52 -1.07 5.41
N GLY A 420 -22.68 -1.83 6.14
CA GLY A 420 -21.39 -2.32 5.70
C GLY A 420 -20.34 -2.29 6.80
N ARG A 421 -19.10 -2.59 6.43
CA ARG A 421 -17.94 -2.55 7.34
C ARG A 421 -17.36 -1.14 7.38
N HIS A 422 -17.25 -0.59 8.57
CA HIS A 422 -16.64 0.70 8.87
C HIS A 422 -15.36 0.50 9.69
N LEU A 423 -14.48 1.49 9.67
CA LEU A 423 -13.31 1.56 10.55
C LEU A 423 -13.55 2.67 11.56
N ILE A 424 -13.43 2.34 12.84
CA ILE A 424 -13.53 3.28 13.95
C ILE A 424 -12.24 3.25 14.76
N ALA A 425 -11.93 4.35 15.45
CA ALA A 425 -10.74 4.45 16.29
C ALA A 425 -11.07 5.18 17.59
N ALA A 426 -10.40 4.82 18.67
CA ALA A 426 -10.47 5.54 19.92
C ALA A 426 -9.60 6.81 19.84
N THR A 427 -10.07 7.92 20.40
CA THR A 427 -9.37 9.20 20.39
C THR A 427 -9.10 9.71 21.79
N ARG A 428 -7.89 10.24 22.03
CA ARG A 428 -7.48 10.91 23.26
C ARG A 428 -6.76 12.21 22.90
N GLY A 429 -7.44 13.33 23.02
CA GLY A 429 -6.94 14.61 22.49
C GLY A 429 -6.68 14.50 20.98
N ASN A 430 -5.44 14.74 20.55
CA ASN A 430 -5.04 14.64 19.15
C ASN A 430 -4.54 13.25 18.75
N LEU A 431 -4.51 12.29 19.66
CA LEU A 431 -4.05 10.93 19.37
C LEU A 431 -5.22 10.03 19.01
N MET A 432 -5.02 9.21 17.99
CA MET A 432 -5.93 8.15 17.57
C MET A 432 -5.28 6.79 17.80
N SER A 433 -6.08 5.81 18.20
CA SER A 433 -5.67 4.41 18.24
C SER A 433 -5.51 3.82 16.82
N ASN A 434 -5.19 2.53 16.77
CA ASN A 434 -5.41 1.73 15.56
C ASN A 434 -6.89 1.75 15.15
N ASP A 435 -7.12 1.62 13.82
CA ASP A 435 -8.46 1.39 13.29
C ASP A 435 -8.95 -0.02 13.68
N VAL A 436 -10.21 -0.12 14.11
CA VAL A 436 -10.90 -1.38 14.36
C VAL A 436 -12.16 -1.51 13.51
N PRO A 437 -12.43 -2.68 12.94
CA PRO A 437 -13.62 -2.89 12.12
C PRO A 437 -14.89 -2.86 12.97
N PHE A 438 -15.95 -2.25 12.44
CA PHE A 438 -17.27 -2.19 13.03
C PHE A 438 -18.34 -2.39 11.94
N ALA A 439 -19.25 -3.36 12.11
CA ALA A 439 -20.25 -3.71 11.11
C ALA A 439 -21.59 -3.03 11.36
N LEU A 440 -22.15 -2.34 10.36
CA LEU A 440 -23.53 -1.88 10.36
C LEU A 440 -24.41 -2.79 9.49
N ASP A 441 -25.57 -3.22 10.01
CA ASP A 441 -26.59 -3.97 9.27
C ASP A 441 -27.98 -3.32 9.46
N THR A 442 -28.95 -3.76 8.68
CA THR A 442 -30.35 -3.30 8.74
C THR A 442 -31.25 -4.21 9.59
N LEU A 443 -30.79 -5.41 9.93
CA LEU A 443 -31.57 -6.39 10.67
C LEU A 443 -31.77 -5.99 12.14
N PRO A 444 -32.85 -6.50 12.79
CA PRO A 444 -32.98 -6.43 14.23
C PRO A 444 -31.79 -7.13 14.92
N GLU A 445 -31.47 -6.69 16.12
CA GLU A 445 -30.36 -7.22 16.91
C GLU A 445 -30.77 -7.49 18.35
N CYS A 446 -30.12 -8.50 18.93
CA CYS A 446 -30.14 -8.73 20.37
C CYS A 446 -28.74 -9.06 20.88
N ARG A 447 -28.56 -9.08 22.17
CA ARG A 447 -27.39 -9.69 22.83
C ARG A 447 -27.71 -11.14 23.21
N ASP A 448 -26.65 -11.96 23.30
CA ASP A 448 -26.73 -13.23 23.96
C ASP A 448 -27.16 -13.05 25.42
N ALA A 449 -27.84 -14.03 25.93
CA ALA A 449 -28.37 -14.05 27.32
C ALA A 449 -28.08 -15.41 27.98
N GLU A 450 -27.15 -15.38 28.89
CA GLU A 450 -26.71 -16.53 29.63
C GLU A 450 -27.69 -16.88 30.80
N PRO A 451 -27.84 -18.16 31.18
CA PRO A 451 -27.20 -19.34 30.58
C PRO A 451 -27.96 -19.86 29.35
N ASN A 452 -27.27 -20.10 28.25
CA ASN A 452 -27.86 -20.58 27.00
C ASN A 452 -27.09 -21.76 26.36
N ASN A 453 -26.25 -22.48 27.11
CA ASN A 453 -25.27 -23.46 26.64
C ASN A 453 -25.85 -24.82 26.19
N ALA A 454 -27.14 -25.01 26.21
CA ALA A 454 -27.81 -26.28 25.83
C ALA A 454 -29.21 -26.05 25.26
N PRO A 455 -29.73 -26.93 24.39
CA PRO A 455 -31.05 -26.80 23.81
C PRO A 455 -32.16 -26.53 24.82
N ALA A 456 -32.10 -27.15 26.02
CA ALA A 456 -33.08 -26.94 27.10
C ALA A 456 -33.05 -25.51 27.69
N LYS A 457 -31.94 -24.80 27.52
CA LYS A 457 -31.73 -23.41 27.99
C LYS A 457 -31.53 -22.44 26.85
N ALA A 458 -31.80 -22.86 25.62
CA ALA A 458 -31.57 -22.05 24.42
C ALA A 458 -32.32 -20.72 24.49
N GLN A 459 -31.63 -19.65 24.13
CA GLN A 459 -32.24 -18.33 23.96
C GLN A 459 -33.20 -18.37 22.78
N LYS A 460 -34.48 -18.04 23.01
CA LYS A 460 -35.46 -17.95 21.92
C LYS A 460 -35.31 -16.68 21.15
N VAL A 461 -35.18 -16.77 19.81
CA VAL A 461 -35.03 -15.62 18.92
C VAL A 461 -36.04 -15.69 17.75
N THR A 462 -36.41 -14.51 17.25
CA THR A 462 -37.33 -14.37 16.11
C THR A 462 -36.56 -13.95 14.88
N LEU A 463 -36.72 -14.70 13.78
CA LEU A 463 -36.05 -14.38 12.49
C LEU A 463 -36.68 -13.21 11.75
N PRO A 464 -35.92 -12.41 11.03
CA PRO A 464 -34.45 -12.42 10.98
C PRO A 464 -33.83 -11.68 12.17
N ILE A 465 -32.64 -12.10 12.62
CA ILE A 465 -31.98 -11.53 13.79
C ILE A 465 -30.45 -11.54 13.62
N ILE A 466 -29.76 -10.61 14.24
CA ILE A 466 -28.34 -10.67 14.50
C ILE A 466 -28.14 -10.75 16.03
N VAL A 467 -27.44 -11.77 16.48
CA VAL A 467 -27.04 -11.90 17.87
C VAL A 467 -25.61 -11.43 18.05
N ASN A 468 -25.39 -10.48 18.97
CA ASN A 468 -24.07 -10.06 19.40
C ASN A 468 -23.72 -10.79 20.70
N GLY A 469 -22.76 -11.72 20.63
CA GLY A 469 -22.39 -12.56 21.78
C GLY A 469 -20.89 -12.62 22.02
N ARG A 470 -20.53 -13.29 23.12
CA ARG A 470 -19.13 -13.57 23.51
C ARG A 470 -19.05 -15.01 24.02
N ALA A 471 -17.90 -15.67 23.76
CA ALA A 471 -17.54 -16.86 24.52
C ALA A 471 -17.03 -16.42 25.90
N ASP A 472 -17.83 -16.53 26.93
CA ASP A 472 -17.53 -15.98 28.26
C ASP A 472 -16.58 -16.87 29.08
N ARG A 473 -16.56 -18.17 28.82
CA ARG A 473 -15.72 -19.18 29.50
C ARG A 473 -15.16 -20.23 28.53
N PRO A 474 -14.01 -20.84 28.82
CA PRO A 474 -13.46 -21.91 27.99
C PRO A 474 -14.44 -23.03 27.71
N GLY A 475 -14.65 -23.37 26.44
CA GLY A 475 -15.59 -24.37 25.99
C GLY A 475 -17.06 -23.94 26.00
N ASP A 476 -17.31 -22.66 26.02
CA ASP A 476 -18.63 -22.06 25.96
C ASP A 476 -19.36 -22.38 24.65
N TRP A 477 -20.63 -22.62 24.74
CA TRP A 477 -21.53 -22.84 23.63
C TRP A 477 -22.77 -21.99 23.80
N ASP A 478 -23.09 -21.16 22.84
CA ASP A 478 -24.33 -20.43 22.82
C ASP A 478 -25.34 -21.14 21.92
N VAL A 479 -26.54 -21.34 22.38
CA VAL A 479 -27.62 -22.05 21.68
C VAL A 479 -28.82 -21.14 21.52
N PHE A 480 -29.28 -20.99 20.27
CA PHE A 480 -30.45 -20.17 19.93
C PHE A 480 -31.57 -21.04 19.35
N GLU A 481 -32.77 -20.94 19.96
CA GLU A 481 -33.98 -21.60 19.44
C GLU A 481 -34.67 -20.72 18.40
N VAL A 482 -34.92 -21.29 17.24
CA VAL A 482 -35.69 -20.65 16.16
C VAL A 482 -36.84 -21.55 15.71
N GLN A 483 -37.93 -20.95 15.24
CA GLN A 483 -39.03 -21.68 14.60
C GLN A 483 -38.78 -21.81 13.12
N GLY A 484 -38.94 -22.97 12.52
CA GLY A 484 -38.78 -23.23 11.10
C GLY A 484 -39.89 -24.10 10.53
N LYS A 485 -40.08 -23.98 9.20
CA LYS A 485 -41.06 -24.78 8.45
C LYS A 485 -40.33 -25.68 7.45
N ALA A 486 -40.95 -26.83 7.18
CA ALA A 486 -40.46 -27.77 6.17
C ALA A 486 -40.15 -27.08 4.83
N GLY A 487 -39.02 -27.39 4.27
CA GLY A 487 -38.55 -26.81 3.00
C GLY A 487 -37.99 -25.41 3.07
N GLN A 488 -38.12 -24.68 4.19
CA GLN A 488 -37.43 -23.39 4.36
C GLN A 488 -35.93 -23.58 4.47
N THR A 489 -35.17 -22.57 4.01
CA THR A 489 -33.71 -22.49 4.19
C THR A 489 -33.41 -21.54 5.35
N LEU A 490 -32.64 -22.01 6.30
CA LEU A 490 -32.06 -21.23 7.39
C LEU A 490 -30.60 -20.89 7.03
N VAL A 491 -30.21 -19.64 7.21
CA VAL A 491 -28.83 -19.18 7.06
C VAL A 491 -28.29 -18.82 8.44
N ALA A 492 -27.12 -19.32 8.77
CA ALA A 492 -26.34 -18.89 9.92
C ALA A 492 -24.95 -18.42 9.43
N GLU A 493 -24.61 -17.18 9.71
CA GLU A 493 -23.37 -16.53 9.30
C GLU A 493 -22.73 -15.80 10.48
N VAL A 494 -21.47 -16.08 10.73
CA VAL A 494 -20.68 -15.44 11.77
C VAL A 494 -19.84 -14.33 11.16
N HIS A 495 -19.75 -13.22 11.86
CA HIS A 495 -18.79 -12.15 11.65
C HIS A 495 -18.00 -11.96 12.96
N ALA A 496 -16.82 -12.50 13.04
CA ALA A 496 -15.92 -12.41 14.17
C ALA A 496 -14.49 -12.10 13.70
N ARG A 497 -13.84 -13.04 13.02
CA ARG A 497 -12.49 -12.90 12.50
C ARG A 497 -12.39 -11.71 11.52
N ARG A 498 -13.35 -11.59 10.63
CA ARG A 498 -13.44 -10.45 9.67
C ARG A 498 -13.62 -9.10 10.36
N LEU A 499 -14.03 -9.10 11.65
CA LEU A 499 -14.16 -7.90 12.48
C LEU A 499 -13.07 -7.77 13.55
N GLY A 500 -11.97 -8.54 13.43
CA GLY A 500 -10.81 -8.44 14.32
C GLY A 500 -10.94 -9.19 15.66
N SER A 501 -12.00 -9.99 15.85
CA SER A 501 -12.12 -10.87 16.99
C SER A 501 -11.23 -12.10 16.85
N PRO A 502 -10.59 -12.60 17.92
CA PRO A 502 -9.84 -13.86 17.90
C PRO A 502 -10.75 -15.11 17.89
N PHE A 503 -12.06 -14.95 17.98
CA PHE A 503 -13.02 -16.04 17.98
C PHE A 503 -12.95 -16.84 16.68
N ASP A 504 -12.72 -18.15 16.80
CA ASP A 504 -12.60 -19.13 15.71
C ASP A 504 -13.87 -19.95 15.70
N SER A 505 -14.87 -19.53 14.90
CA SER A 505 -16.24 -20.00 15.06
C SER A 505 -16.48 -21.42 14.54
N PHE A 506 -17.27 -22.17 15.28
CA PHE A 506 -17.90 -23.40 14.84
C PHE A 506 -19.42 -23.26 14.98
N VAL A 507 -20.16 -23.42 13.89
CA VAL A 507 -21.61 -23.32 13.88
C VAL A 507 -22.23 -24.64 13.44
N LYS A 508 -23.24 -25.09 14.15
CA LYS A 508 -24.09 -26.24 13.75
C LYS A 508 -25.57 -25.93 13.94
N VAL A 509 -26.39 -26.50 13.09
CA VAL A 509 -27.85 -26.48 13.21
C VAL A 509 -28.33 -27.87 13.51
N THR A 510 -29.12 -28.02 14.57
CA THR A 510 -29.76 -29.28 14.94
C THR A 510 -31.29 -29.20 14.87
N GLY A 511 -31.91 -30.31 14.55
CA GLY A 511 -33.37 -30.46 14.58
C GLY A 511 -33.94 -30.67 15.99
N PRO A 512 -35.27 -30.82 16.08
CA PRO A 512 -35.97 -31.11 17.36
C PRO A 512 -35.52 -32.42 18.01
N ASP A 513 -35.07 -33.37 17.19
CA ASP A 513 -34.55 -34.67 17.59
C ASP A 513 -33.08 -34.69 17.96
N GLY A 514 -32.43 -33.54 17.95
CA GLY A 514 -31.00 -33.35 18.21
C GLY A 514 -30.06 -33.74 17.07
N LYS A 515 -30.62 -34.22 15.92
CA LYS A 515 -29.79 -34.54 14.75
C LYS A 515 -29.21 -33.31 14.13
N ILE A 516 -27.93 -33.38 13.74
CA ILE A 516 -27.23 -32.32 13.01
C ILE A 516 -27.77 -32.27 11.57
N ILE A 517 -28.25 -31.09 11.16
CA ILE A 517 -28.73 -30.83 9.81
C ILE A 517 -27.61 -30.24 8.95
N ALA A 518 -26.83 -29.33 9.53
CA ALA A 518 -25.66 -28.70 8.87
C ALA A 518 -24.66 -28.24 9.94
N LEU A 519 -23.40 -28.18 9.55
CA LEU A 519 -22.32 -27.63 10.36
C LEU A 519 -21.25 -26.96 9.44
N ASN A 520 -20.54 -26.00 9.99
CA ASN A 520 -19.43 -25.33 9.32
C ASN A 520 -18.49 -24.68 10.35
N ASP A 521 -17.19 -24.68 10.10
CA ASP A 521 -16.18 -24.04 10.93
C ASP A 521 -15.36 -22.97 10.16
N ASP A 522 -15.18 -23.12 8.87
CA ASP A 522 -14.44 -22.17 8.02
C ASP A 522 -15.22 -21.83 6.76
N HIS A 523 -15.01 -20.65 6.23
CA HIS A 523 -15.59 -20.19 4.97
C HIS A 523 -14.56 -19.51 4.06
N TYR A 524 -14.48 -19.98 2.83
CA TYR A 524 -13.63 -19.36 1.80
C TYR A 524 -14.33 -18.16 1.17
N ASP A 525 -13.68 -16.99 1.24
CA ASP A 525 -14.13 -15.75 0.59
C ASP A 525 -12.96 -15.03 -0.09
N ALA A 526 -12.85 -15.16 -1.39
CA ALA A 526 -11.83 -14.50 -2.22
C ALA A 526 -11.81 -12.96 -2.08
N ALA A 527 -12.89 -12.37 -1.58
CA ALA A 527 -13.03 -10.92 -1.39
C ALA A 527 -12.52 -10.42 -0.03
N SER A 528 -12.16 -11.30 0.88
CA SER A 528 -11.71 -10.94 2.24
C SER A 528 -10.32 -10.30 2.30
N GLY A 529 -9.63 -10.14 1.19
CA GLY A 529 -8.32 -9.50 1.13
C GLY A 529 -7.15 -10.50 1.20
N LEU A 530 -6.22 -10.31 2.14
CA LEU A 530 -5.05 -11.19 2.28
C LEU A 530 -5.39 -12.56 2.85
N ASN A 531 -6.36 -12.63 3.73
CA ASN A 531 -6.83 -13.87 4.37
C ASN A 531 -8.19 -14.24 3.78
N THR A 532 -8.21 -15.14 2.82
CA THR A 532 -9.41 -15.55 2.09
C THR A 532 -10.08 -16.78 2.68
N ASP A 533 -9.32 -17.57 3.43
CA ASP A 533 -9.84 -18.70 4.21
C ASP A 533 -9.89 -18.23 5.66
N HIS A 534 -11.06 -17.83 6.10
CA HIS A 534 -11.26 -17.22 7.40
C HIS A 534 -12.15 -18.10 8.30
N ALA A 535 -11.87 -18.03 9.57
CA ALA A 535 -12.53 -18.81 10.61
C ALA A 535 -13.94 -18.32 10.97
N ASP A 536 -14.59 -17.53 10.12
CA ASP A 536 -16.00 -17.15 10.29
C ASP A 536 -16.88 -18.16 9.58
N SER A 537 -17.65 -18.94 10.34
CA SER A 537 -18.55 -19.96 9.81
C SER A 537 -19.69 -19.35 8.99
N TYR A 538 -20.05 -20.05 7.92
CA TYR A 538 -21.23 -19.75 7.10
C TYR A 538 -21.91 -21.06 6.67
N LEU A 539 -23.22 -21.18 6.88
CA LEU A 539 -23.98 -22.31 6.40
C LEU A 539 -25.41 -21.95 5.95
N MET A 540 -25.92 -22.76 5.05
CA MET A 540 -27.32 -22.76 4.63
C MET A 540 -27.91 -24.15 4.87
N ALA A 541 -28.92 -24.22 5.70
CA ALA A 541 -29.57 -25.48 6.08
C ALA A 541 -31.02 -25.53 5.56
N LYS A 542 -31.35 -26.50 4.73
CA LYS A 542 -32.74 -26.76 4.32
C LYS A 542 -33.43 -27.54 5.43
N LEU A 543 -34.50 -27.02 6.01
CA LEU A 543 -35.23 -27.59 7.14
C LEU A 543 -36.14 -28.74 6.68
N PRO A 544 -36.02 -29.95 7.28
CA PRO A 544 -36.78 -31.13 6.85
C PRO A 544 -38.23 -31.13 7.28
N ALA A 545 -38.58 -30.46 8.40
CA ALA A 545 -39.91 -30.51 9.00
C ALA A 545 -40.29 -29.18 9.65
N ASP A 546 -41.56 -29.00 10.00
CA ASP A 546 -42.00 -27.91 10.86
C ASP A 546 -41.54 -28.18 12.29
N GLY A 547 -41.06 -27.15 13.01
CA GLY A 547 -40.66 -27.30 14.39
C GLY A 547 -39.60 -26.35 14.90
N LYS A 548 -39.07 -26.69 16.06
CA LYS A 548 -37.98 -25.94 16.72
C LYS A 548 -36.65 -26.44 16.21
N TYR A 549 -35.78 -25.48 15.90
CA TYR A 549 -34.41 -25.75 15.49
C TYR A 549 -33.45 -25.00 16.40
N PHE A 550 -32.26 -25.55 16.60
CA PHE A 550 -31.26 -24.97 17.46
C PHE A 550 -30.01 -24.63 16.66
N VAL A 551 -29.63 -23.37 16.71
CA VAL A 551 -28.36 -22.89 16.16
C VAL A 551 -27.35 -22.81 17.29
N HIS A 552 -26.28 -23.59 17.20
CA HIS A 552 -25.23 -23.64 18.20
C HIS A 552 -24.00 -22.92 17.63
N ILE A 553 -23.33 -22.11 18.46
CA ILE A 553 -22.08 -21.47 18.15
C ILE A 553 -21.08 -21.64 19.29
N GLY A 554 -19.83 -21.87 18.97
CA GLY A 554 -18.71 -21.98 19.91
C GLY A 554 -17.38 -21.71 19.25
N ASP A 555 -16.31 -21.59 20.05
CA ASP A 555 -14.95 -21.46 19.57
C ASP A 555 -14.31 -22.82 19.34
N THR A 556 -13.69 -23.05 18.16
CA THR A 556 -13.09 -24.36 17.81
C THR A 556 -11.98 -24.78 18.75
N ARG A 557 -11.24 -23.81 19.30
CA ARG A 557 -10.13 -24.01 20.25
C ARG A 557 -10.56 -23.94 21.70
N ARG A 558 -11.88 -23.73 21.93
CA ARG A 558 -12.48 -23.56 23.28
C ARG A 558 -11.90 -22.39 24.07
N HIS A 559 -11.41 -21.36 23.39
CA HIS A 559 -10.96 -20.14 24.01
C HIS A 559 -12.14 -19.23 24.37
N ALA A 560 -11.92 -18.32 25.31
CA ALA A 560 -12.95 -17.41 25.78
C ALA A 560 -12.36 -16.11 26.35
N GLY A 561 -13.22 -15.17 26.66
CA GLY A 561 -12.91 -13.93 27.33
C GLY A 561 -13.41 -12.69 26.57
N LYS A 562 -13.17 -11.51 27.11
CA LYS A 562 -13.71 -10.25 26.60
C LYS A 562 -13.41 -9.98 25.13
N ALA A 563 -12.33 -10.54 24.59
CA ALA A 563 -11.94 -10.36 23.19
C ALA A 563 -12.68 -11.32 22.21
N TYR A 564 -13.23 -12.42 22.73
CA TYR A 564 -13.83 -13.50 21.93
C TYR A 564 -15.30 -13.20 21.61
N ALA A 565 -15.53 -12.04 21.01
CA ALA A 565 -16.86 -11.60 20.59
C ALA A 565 -17.20 -12.12 19.19
N TYR A 566 -18.48 -12.35 18.95
CA TYR A 566 -19.03 -12.72 17.66
C TYR A 566 -20.30 -11.92 17.34
N ARG A 567 -20.66 -11.92 16.08
CA ARG A 567 -21.90 -11.36 15.52
C ARG A 567 -22.50 -12.42 14.62
N LEU A 568 -23.56 -13.10 15.11
CA LEU A 568 -24.22 -14.22 14.43
C LEU A 568 -25.50 -13.74 13.76
N ARG A 569 -25.56 -13.76 12.45
CA ARG A 569 -26.80 -13.60 11.69
C ARG A 569 -27.53 -14.93 11.61
N ILE A 570 -28.81 -14.95 12.01
CA ILE A 570 -29.74 -16.07 11.80
C ILE A 570 -30.92 -15.52 11.01
N SER A 571 -31.13 -16.03 9.79
CA SER A 571 -32.16 -15.49 8.89
C SER A 571 -32.59 -16.49 7.81
N HIS A 572 -33.63 -16.16 7.06
CA HIS A 572 -33.83 -16.73 5.75
C HIS A 572 -32.78 -16.14 4.78
N PRO A 573 -32.52 -16.78 3.60
CA PRO A 573 -31.60 -16.27 2.62
C PRO A 573 -31.90 -14.81 2.24
N ARG A 574 -30.86 -14.02 2.15
CA ARG A 574 -30.85 -12.63 1.69
C ARG A 574 -29.97 -12.56 0.41
N PRO A 575 -30.49 -13.04 -0.72
CA PRO A 575 -29.69 -13.12 -1.95
C PRO A 575 -29.05 -11.79 -2.30
N ASP A 576 -27.73 -11.77 -2.48
CA ASP A 576 -26.92 -10.58 -2.73
C ASP A 576 -25.67 -10.90 -3.55
N VAL A 577 -24.94 -9.90 -3.95
CA VAL A 577 -23.64 -10.04 -4.61
C VAL A 577 -22.68 -8.93 -4.17
N GLU A 578 -21.45 -9.30 -3.85
CA GLU A 578 -20.36 -8.35 -3.81
C GLU A 578 -19.60 -8.37 -5.15
N LEU A 579 -19.10 -7.21 -5.55
CA LEU A 579 -18.41 -7.06 -6.83
C LEU A 579 -16.98 -6.58 -6.62
N ARG A 580 -16.04 -7.18 -7.36
CA ARG A 580 -14.65 -6.71 -7.45
C ARG A 580 -14.32 -6.39 -8.89
N VAL A 581 -13.69 -5.25 -9.14
CA VAL A 581 -13.22 -4.85 -10.48
C VAL A 581 -11.69 -4.84 -10.53
N VAL A 582 -11.13 -5.57 -11.48
CA VAL A 582 -9.69 -5.84 -11.61
C VAL A 582 -9.21 -5.47 -13.03
N PRO A 583 -8.05 -4.83 -13.15
CA PRO A 583 -7.19 -4.26 -12.11
C PRO A 583 -7.79 -3.00 -11.47
N SER A 584 -7.22 -2.56 -10.36
CA SER A 584 -7.64 -1.35 -9.65
C SER A 584 -7.25 -0.06 -10.38
N ARG A 585 -7.02 -0.10 -11.68
CA ARG A 585 -6.71 1.03 -12.57
C ARG A 585 -7.10 0.72 -14.00
N ILE A 586 -7.38 1.77 -14.77
CA ILE A 586 -7.75 1.65 -16.19
C ILE A 586 -6.81 2.55 -17.01
N CYS A 587 -5.98 1.94 -17.85
CA CYS A 587 -5.10 2.65 -18.76
C CYS A 587 -5.57 2.40 -20.20
N ILE A 588 -6.07 3.43 -20.87
CA ILE A 588 -6.62 3.33 -22.22
C ILE A 588 -5.70 4.03 -23.21
N ARG A 589 -5.27 3.31 -24.23
CA ARG A 589 -4.55 3.91 -25.35
C ARG A 589 -5.46 4.87 -26.12
N SER A 590 -4.90 5.99 -26.61
CA SER A 590 -5.56 6.95 -27.49
C SER A 590 -6.50 6.28 -28.50
N LYS A 591 -7.75 6.74 -28.59
CA LYS A 591 -8.76 6.27 -29.54
C LYS A 591 -8.95 4.74 -29.59
N SER A 592 -8.86 4.08 -28.43
CA SER A 592 -8.87 2.62 -28.30
C SER A 592 -9.88 2.15 -27.25
N SER A 593 -9.83 0.88 -26.90
CA SER A 593 -10.65 0.26 -25.87
C SER A 593 -9.84 -0.66 -24.98
N VAL A 594 -10.31 -0.84 -23.77
CA VAL A 594 -9.78 -1.82 -22.82
C VAL A 594 -10.95 -2.46 -22.07
N ALA A 595 -10.77 -3.66 -21.55
CA ALA A 595 -11.74 -4.30 -20.68
C ALA A 595 -11.15 -4.54 -19.30
N VAL A 596 -11.95 -4.25 -18.28
CA VAL A 596 -11.68 -4.69 -16.89
C VAL A 596 -12.43 -5.99 -16.62
N THR A 597 -11.90 -6.79 -15.71
CA THR A 597 -12.57 -8.02 -15.24
C THR A 597 -13.38 -7.69 -14.02
N VAL A 598 -14.65 -8.11 -14.00
CA VAL A 598 -15.52 -7.98 -12.83
C VAL A 598 -15.80 -9.37 -12.28
N TYR A 599 -15.50 -9.55 -11.00
CA TYR A 599 -15.79 -10.75 -10.21
C TYR A 599 -17.01 -10.50 -9.36
N ALA A 600 -17.90 -11.48 -9.29
CA ALA A 600 -19.05 -11.52 -8.40
C ALA A 600 -18.83 -12.57 -7.31
N ILE A 601 -18.97 -12.17 -6.07
CA ILE A 601 -19.03 -13.02 -4.91
C ILE A 601 -20.52 -13.13 -4.54
N ARG A 602 -21.11 -14.25 -4.93
CA ARG A 602 -22.55 -14.50 -4.75
C ARG A 602 -22.82 -14.90 -3.33
N LYS A 603 -23.89 -14.34 -2.73
CA LYS A 603 -24.26 -14.60 -1.34
C LYS A 603 -25.66 -15.15 -1.24
N ASP A 604 -25.89 -15.97 -0.23
CA ASP A 604 -27.20 -16.55 0.13
C ASP A 604 -27.94 -17.19 -1.06
N GLY A 605 -27.19 -17.88 -1.93
CA GLY A 605 -27.75 -18.59 -3.07
C GLY A 605 -28.20 -17.69 -4.25
N PHE A 606 -27.75 -16.45 -4.34
CA PHE A 606 -28.05 -15.62 -5.51
C PHE A 606 -27.40 -16.18 -6.76
N ASP A 607 -28.19 -16.68 -7.69
CA ASP A 607 -27.76 -17.27 -8.96
C ASP A 607 -28.13 -16.43 -10.20
N GLY A 608 -28.85 -15.32 -9.99
CA GLY A 608 -29.36 -14.48 -11.07
C GLY A 608 -28.28 -13.73 -11.86
N PRO A 609 -28.64 -13.15 -13.01
CA PRO A 609 -27.74 -12.30 -13.78
C PRO A 609 -27.53 -10.94 -13.09
N VAL A 610 -26.35 -10.33 -13.36
CA VAL A 610 -26.01 -8.98 -12.88
C VAL A 610 -25.69 -8.08 -14.07
N LYS A 611 -26.41 -6.97 -14.23
CA LYS A 611 -26.13 -5.95 -15.23
C LYS A 611 -25.05 -5.01 -14.70
N LEU A 612 -23.95 -4.87 -15.43
CA LEU A 612 -22.79 -4.07 -15.07
C LEU A 612 -22.71 -2.81 -15.93
N SER A 613 -22.42 -1.68 -15.31
CA SER A 613 -22.16 -0.43 -16.00
C SER A 613 -21.15 0.44 -15.22
N PHE A 614 -20.55 1.40 -15.90
CA PHE A 614 -19.88 2.51 -15.24
C PHE A 614 -20.94 3.56 -14.86
N LYS A 615 -20.78 4.14 -13.68
CA LYS A 615 -21.59 5.28 -13.22
C LYS A 615 -20.95 6.58 -13.72
N ASP A 616 -21.76 7.49 -14.27
CA ASP A 616 -21.37 8.87 -14.60
C ASP A 616 -20.06 8.98 -15.41
N LEU A 617 -19.99 8.29 -16.56
CA LEU A 617 -18.79 8.32 -17.42
C LEU A 617 -18.49 9.75 -17.90
N PRO A 618 -17.22 10.22 -17.76
CA PRO A 618 -16.79 11.51 -18.32
C PRO A 618 -16.92 11.55 -19.84
N LYS A 619 -17.08 12.78 -20.38
CA LYS A 619 -17.12 13.01 -21.85
C LYS A 619 -15.88 12.42 -22.52
N GLY A 620 -16.10 11.70 -23.61
CA GLY A 620 -15.02 11.03 -24.36
C GLY A 620 -14.71 9.59 -23.91
N LEU A 621 -15.36 9.12 -22.85
CA LEU A 621 -15.37 7.71 -22.45
C LEU A 621 -16.75 7.11 -22.69
N VAL A 622 -16.82 5.90 -23.24
CA VAL A 622 -18.09 5.23 -23.58
C VAL A 622 -18.01 3.74 -23.21
N SER A 623 -19.09 3.21 -22.67
CA SER A 623 -19.25 1.77 -22.40
C SER A 623 -20.68 1.36 -22.70
N SER A 624 -20.89 0.22 -23.32
CA SER A 624 -22.21 -0.39 -23.54
C SER A 624 -22.73 -1.17 -22.34
N GLY A 625 -21.93 -1.22 -21.25
CA GLY A 625 -22.18 -2.12 -20.13
C GLY A 625 -21.85 -3.57 -20.48
N ALA A 626 -22.14 -4.46 -19.55
CA ALA A 626 -22.02 -5.92 -19.70
C ALA A 626 -23.05 -6.62 -18.83
N THR A 627 -23.36 -7.88 -19.14
CA THR A 627 -24.15 -8.73 -18.26
C THR A 627 -23.30 -9.90 -17.78
N LEU A 628 -23.17 -10.02 -16.48
CA LEU A 628 -22.67 -11.23 -15.86
C LEU A 628 -23.83 -12.24 -15.86
N ALA A 629 -23.69 -13.33 -16.61
CA ALA A 629 -24.74 -14.32 -16.77
C ALA A 629 -25.05 -15.03 -15.44
N ALA A 630 -26.24 -15.60 -15.35
CA ALA A 630 -26.66 -16.44 -14.22
C ALA A 630 -25.62 -17.54 -13.95
N LYS A 631 -25.33 -17.80 -12.67
CA LYS A 631 -24.37 -18.83 -12.20
C LYS A 631 -22.93 -18.65 -12.68
N LYS A 632 -22.58 -17.47 -13.22
CA LYS A 632 -21.20 -17.10 -13.56
C LYS A 632 -20.67 -16.10 -12.54
N ASP A 633 -19.38 -16.23 -12.21
CA ASP A 633 -18.75 -15.39 -11.21
C ASP A 633 -17.76 -14.37 -11.80
N VAL A 634 -17.55 -14.41 -13.14
CA VAL A 634 -16.62 -13.51 -13.80
C VAL A 634 -17.12 -13.10 -15.17
N THR A 635 -16.91 -11.82 -15.51
CA THR A 635 -17.15 -11.27 -16.84
C THR A 635 -16.20 -10.11 -17.12
N ARG A 636 -16.19 -9.63 -18.40
CA ARG A 636 -15.43 -8.46 -18.81
C ARG A 636 -16.33 -7.30 -19.08
N LEU A 637 -15.98 -6.12 -18.57
CA LEU A 637 -16.65 -4.85 -18.83
C LEU A 637 -15.73 -3.96 -19.66
N ALA A 638 -16.14 -3.65 -20.89
CA ALA A 638 -15.35 -2.88 -21.84
C ALA A 638 -15.62 -1.37 -21.68
N ILE A 639 -14.57 -0.58 -21.85
CA ILE A 639 -14.62 0.88 -21.94
C ILE A 639 -13.81 1.35 -23.14
N LYS A 640 -14.36 2.28 -23.93
CA LYS A 640 -13.74 2.86 -25.12
C LYS A 640 -13.50 4.36 -24.91
N THR A 641 -12.54 4.90 -25.64
CA THR A 641 -12.29 6.34 -25.64
C THR A 641 -12.20 6.90 -27.06
N THR A 642 -12.71 8.12 -27.23
CA THR A 642 -12.50 8.97 -28.43
C THR A 642 -11.38 9.97 -28.21
N LEU A 643 -10.87 10.11 -26.98
CA LEU A 643 -9.82 11.04 -26.60
C LEU A 643 -8.46 10.60 -27.14
N THR A 644 -7.58 11.57 -27.38
CA THR A 644 -6.17 11.33 -27.69
C THR A 644 -5.33 11.16 -26.42
N GLU A 645 -5.61 11.92 -25.38
CA GLU A 645 -4.98 11.88 -24.07
C GLU A 645 -5.85 12.58 -23.02
N MET A 646 -5.54 12.40 -21.74
CA MET A 646 -6.10 13.12 -20.59
C MET A 646 -4.98 13.84 -19.85
N GLU A 647 -5.22 15.00 -19.28
CA GLU A 647 -4.27 15.75 -18.49
C GLU A 647 -3.85 14.98 -17.23
N GLY A 648 -4.81 14.32 -16.59
CA GLY A 648 -4.60 13.52 -15.37
C GLY A 648 -5.63 12.41 -15.21
N PRO A 649 -5.44 11.52 -14.23
CA PRO A 649 -6.38 10.45 -13.97
C PRO A 649 -7.69 10.97 -13.36
N LEU A 650 -8.80 10.32 -13.70
CA LEU A 650 -10.12 10.51 -13.09
C LEU A 650 -10.58 9.20 -12.44
N ASN A 651 -11.24 9.26 -11.30
CA ASN A 651 -11.78 8.07 -10.65
C ASN A 651 -13.13 7.67 -11.26
N LEU A 652 -13.25 6.39 -11.59
CA LEU A 652 -14.51 5.79 -12.08
C LEU A 652 -15.15 4.91 -11.02
N THR A 653 -16.45 4.73 -11.14
CA THR A 653 -17.23 3.81 -10.33
C THR A 653 -17.92 2.79 -11.24
N VAL A 654 -17.73 1.49 -10.92
CA VAL A 654 -18.47 0.41 -11.56
C VAL A 654 -19.62 0.00 -10.65
N ILE A 655 -20.81 -0.16 -11.22
CA ILE A 655 -22.01 -0.62 -10.51
C ILE A 655 -22.58 -1.86 -11.17
N GLY A 656 -23.13 -2.74 -10.34
CA GLY A 656 -23.91 -3.88 -10.79
C GLY A 656 -25.34 -3.79 -10.27
N SER A 657 -26.31 -4.03 -11.12
CA SER A 657 -27.72 -4.11 -10.75
C SER A 657 -28.26 -5.51 -10.98
N MET A 658 -29.04 -6.02 -10.04
CA MET A 658 -29.63 -7.34 -10.06
C MET A 658 -31.08 -7.32 -9.57
N LYS A 659 -31.89 -8.27 -10.01
CA LYS A 659 -33.24 -8.46 -9.50
C LYS A 659 -33.25 -9.58 -8.45
N VAL A 660 -33.88 -9.29 -7.31
CA VAL A 660 -34.18 -10.26 -6.25
C VAL A 660 -35.65 -10.15 -5.94
N GLY A 661 -36.44 -11.11 -6.44
CA GLY A 661 -37.89 -10.97 -6.52
C GLY A 661 -38.24 -9.78 -7.40
N GLU A 662 -39.12 -8.91 -6.90
CA GLU A 662 -39.53 -7.66 -7.59
C GLU A 662 -38.55 -6.49 -7.37
N LYS A 663 -37.61 -6.61 -6.43
CA LYS A 663 -36.72 -5.52 -6.06
C LYS A 663 -35.46 -5.50 -6.96
N THR A 664 -35.09 -4.32 -7.39
CA THR A 664 -33.77 -4.10 -8.00
C THR A 664 -32.77 -3.65 -6.93
N ILE A 665 -31.70 -4.42 -6.78
CA ILE A 665 -30.60 -4.11 -5.88
C ILE A 665 -29.42 -3.61 -6.70
N VAL A 666 -28.77 -2.54 -6.24
CA VAL A 666 -27.59 -1.97 -6.88
C VAL A 666 -26.40 -2.11 -5.92
N ARG A 667 -25.28 -2.61 -6.43
CA ARG A 667 -24.03 -2.73 -5.68
C ARG A 667 -22.90 -2.04 -6.42
N GLN A 668 -22.09 -1.29 -5.67
CA GLN A 668 -20.86 -0.72 -6.20
C GLN A 668 -19.76 -1.78 -6.17
N ALA A 669 -19.01 -1.91 -7.26
CA ALA A 669 -17.85 -2.77 -7.30
C ALA A 669 -16.68 -2.11 -6.56
N VAL A 670 -15.99 -2.89 -5.72
CA VAL A 670 -14.75 -2.47 -5.07
C VAL A 670 -13.59 -2.70 -6.05
N PRO A 671 -12.78 -1.68 -6.36
CA PRO A 671 -11.55 -1.89 -7.12
C PRO A 671 -10.64 -2.88 -6.41
N ALA A 672 -9.95 -3.74 -7.15
CA ALA A 672 -9.06 -4.71 -6.56
C ALA A 672 -7.85 -5.02 -7.44
N GLU A 673 -6.79 -5.49 -6.82
CA GLU A 673 -5.65 -6.12 -7.48
C GLU A 673 -5.78 -7.64 -7.34
N ASP A 674 -5.77 -8.33 -8.48
CA ASP A 674 -5.76 -9.79 -8.51
C ASP A 674 -4.33 -10.28 -8.27
N ARG A 675 -4.11 -10.90 -7.12
CA ARG A 675 -2.83 -11.44 -6.73
C ARG A 675 -2.94 -12.95 -6.51
N MET A 676 -2.14 -13.70 -7.24
CA MET A 676 -2.02 -15.14 -7.07
C MET A 676 -0.92 -15.41 -6.04
N GLN A 677 -1.23 -16.23 -5.05
CA GLN A 677 -0.29 -16.71 -4.05
C GLN A 677 0.22 -18.11 -4.40
N ALA A 678 1.10 -18.64 -3.57
CA ALA A 678 1.49 -20.04 -3.63
C ALA A 678 0.25 -20.96 -3.74
N PHE A 679 0.38 -22.09 -4.40
CA PHE A 679 -0.71 -23.04 -4.64
C PHE A 679 -1.88 -22.53 -5.50
N LEU A 680 -1.66 -21.49 -6.31
CA LEU A 680 -2.64 -20.90 -7.24
C LEU A 680 -3.87 -20.25 -6.54
N TRP A 681 -3.79 -19.95 -5.28
CA TRP A 681 -4.85 -19.26 -4.56
C TRP A 681 -4.92 -17.81 -5.01
N ARG A 682 -6.12 -17.36 -5.34
CA ARG A 682 -6.36 -16.01 -5.84
C ARG A 682 -6.89 -15.11 -4.73
N HIS A 683 -6.27 -13.96 -4.58
CA HIS A 683 -6.67 -12.92 -3.65
C HIS A 683 -7.04 -11.66 -4.41
N LEU A 684 -8.25 -11.15 -4.18
CA LEU A 684 -8.75 -9.90 -4.73
C LEU A 684 -8.54 -8.79 -3.69
N LEU A 685 -7.32 -8.24 -3.67
CA LEU A 685 -6.93 -7.22 -2.69
C LEU A 685 -7.64 -5.90 -2.95
N PRO A 686 -8.50 -5.40 -2.04
CA PRO A 686 -9.22 -4.16 -2.22
C PRO A 686 -8.29 -2.95 -2.39
N ALA A 687 -8.69 -2.04 -3.28
CA ALA A 687 -8.09 -0.73 -3.45
C ALA A 687 -9.15 0.36 -3.26
N GLU A 688 -8.73 1.56 -2.84
CA GLU A 688 -9.64 2.66 -2.51
C GLU A 688 -10.26 3.30 -3.76
N THR A 689 -9.51 3.34 -4.88
CA THR A 689 -9.91 4.07 -6.08
C THR A 689 -9.71 3.26 -7.36
N LEU A 690 -10.49 3.58 -8.40
CA LEU A 690 -10.37 3.06 -9.76
C LEU A 690 -10.02 4.20 -10.74
N PRO A 691 -8.77 4.68 -10.75
CA PRO A 691 -8.39 5.75 -11.67
C PRO A 691 -8.34 5.26 -13.11
N VAL A 692 -8.83 6.09 -14.03
CA VAL A 692 -8.69 5.94 -15.48
C VAL A 692 -7.77 7.00 -16.04
N LEU A 693 -6.92 6.61 -16.99
CA LEU A 693 -6.07 7.52 -17.76
C LEU A 693 -6.09 7.12 -19.23
N VAL A 694 -6.39 8.09 -20.10
CA VAL A 694 -6.17 7.93 -21.54
C VAL A 694 -4.80 8.48 -21.88
N TYR A 695 -3.96 7.68 -22.54
CA TYR A 695 -2.59 8.04 -22.86
C TYR A 695 -2.28 7.94 -24.35
N ASN A 696 -1.37 8.81 -24.80
CA ASN A 696 -0.83 8.77 -26.16
C ASN A 696 0.44 7.92 -26.20
N PRO A 697 0.46 6.75 -26.85
CA PRO A 697 1.65 5.90 -26.94
C PRO A 697 2.80 6.53 -27.74
N SER A 698 2.50 7.52 -28.58
CA SER A 698 3.48 8.26 -29.36
C SER A 698 4.02 9.50 -28.64
N TYR A 699 3.61 9.72 -27.37
CA TYR A 699 4.12 10.82 -26.58
C TYR A 699 5.65 10.84 -26.59
N ARG A 700 6.20 12.02 -26.84
CA ARG A 700 7.62 12.33 -26.67
C ARG A 700 7.71 13.58 -25.82
N PRO A 701 8.62 13.62 -24.82
CA PRO A 701 8.83 14.85 -24.08
C PRO A 701 9.27 15.95 -25.02
N PRO A 702 8.86 17.20 -24.75
CA PRO A 702 9.37 18.35 -25.48
C PRO A 702 10.91 18.36 -25.44
N THR A 703 11.53 18.77 -26.55
CA THR A 703 12.97 19.03 -26.59
C THR A 703 13.21 20.45 -26.09
N ASP A 704 13.40 20.59 -24.77
CA ASP A 704 13.51 21.90 -24.12
C ASP A 704 14.88 22.54 -24.31
N ARG A 705 15.84 21.78 -24.85
CA ARG A 705 17.22 22.23 -25.01
C ARG A 705 17.69 22.09 -26.45
N ILE A 706 17.91 23.25 -27.10
CA ILE A 706 18.45 23.31 -28.44
C ILE A 706 19.99 23.32 -28.36
N ARG A 707 20.62 22.37 -29.02
CA ARG A 707 22.05 22.22 -29.02
C ARG A 707 22.67 23.26 -30.02
N PRO A 708 23.71 24.00 -29.59
CA PRO A 708 24.44 24.89 -30.52
C PRO A 708 25.03 24.10 -31.68
N PRO A 709 25.20 24.74 -32.88
CA PRO A 709 25.88 24.11 -34.02
C PRO A 709 27.28 23.61 -33.63
N ILE A 710 27.71 22.52 -34.25
CA ILE A 710 29.05 21.96 -34.03
C ILE A 710 30.08 22.81 -34.75
N PRO A 711 31.02 23.48 -34.06
CA PRO A 711 32.07 24.23 -34.71
C PRO A 711 32.99 23.32 -35.54
N ASP A 712 33.43 23.77 -36.69
CA ASP A 712 34.33 22.97 -37.53
C ASP A 712 35.69 22.70 -36.88
N SER A 713 36.11 23.56 -35.96
CA SER A 713 37.37 23.43 -35.19
C SER A 713 37.43 22.16 -34.33
N ILE A 714 36.28 21.62 -33.92
CA ILE A 714 36.22 20.38 -33.09
C ILE A 714 35.95 19.12 -33.91
N ARG A 715 35.77 19.21 -35.24
CA ARG A 715 35.59 18.06 -36.13
C ARG A 715 36.92 17.35 -36.37
N PRO A 716 37.03 16.02 -36.10
CA PRO A 716 38.27 15.29 -36.35
C PRO A 716 38.56 15.21 -37.84
N LYS A 717 39.75 15.65 -38.23
CA LYS A 717 40.19 15.67 -39.65
C LYS A 717 40.54 14.29 -40.21
N ASN A 718 41.02 13.36 -39.35
CA ASN A 718 41.57 12.06 -39.75
C ASN A 718 40.93 10.87 -38.99
N ALA A 719 39.60 10.85 -38.83
CA ALA A 719 38.92 9.74 -38.12
C ALA A 719 38.83 8.49 -39.02
N LYS A 720 39.25 7.35 -38.49
CA LYS A 720 39.02 6.04 -39.14
C LYS A 720 37.52 5.74 -39.20
N ARG A 721 36.96 5.57 -40.38
CA ARG A 721 35.55 5.22 -40.61
C ARG A 721 35.32 3.77 -40.31
N THR A 722 34.68 3.48 -39.18
CA THR A 722 34.52 2.14 -38.60
C THR A 722 33.13 1.80 -38.18
N LEU A 723 32.18 2.76 -38.17
CA LEU A 723 30.86 2.60 -37.63
C LEU A 723 29.77 2.59 -38.71
N ARG A 724 28.85 1.60 -38.68
CA ARG A 724 27.67 1.57 -39.51
C ARG A 724 26.65 2.63 -39.05
N LYS A 725 25.81 3.11 -39.99
CA LYS A 725 24.78 4.13 -39.75
C LYS A 725 23.87 3.80 -38.55
N SER A 726 23.48 2.56 -38.39
CA SER A 726 22.65 2.09 -37.25
C SER A 726 23.36 2.28 -35.89
N THR A 727 24.66 1.98 -35.85
CA THR A 727 25.50 2.14 -34.67
C THR A 727 25.70 3.62 -34.33
N VAL A 728 25.99 4.46 -35.34
CA VAL A 728 26.10 5.91 -35.18
C VAL A 728 24.79 6.46 -34.60
N ASN A 729 23.64 6.13 -35.20
CA ASN A 729 22.35 6.59 -34.74
C ASN A 729 22.03 6.11 -33.31
N TRP A 730 22.51 4.92 -32.92
CA TRP A 730 22.36 4.44 -31.55
C TRP A 730 23.17 5.28 -30.56
N TYR A 731 24.44 5.60 -30.87
CA TYR A 731 25.27 6.47 -30.03
C TYR A 731 24.70 7.88 -29.92
N LEU A 732 24.26 8.46 -31.03
CA LEU A 732 23.66 9.81 -31.05
C LEU A 732 22.42 9.87 -30.15
N ARG A 733 21.57 8.84 -30.16
CA ARG A 733 20.41 8.77 -29.26
C ARG A 733 20.81 8.75 -27.78
N GLN A 734 21.90 8.06 -27.40
CA GLN A 734 22.37 8.04 -26.01
C GLN A 734 22.88 9.43 -25.57
N ILE A 735 23.65 10.11 -26.45
CA ILE A 735 24.14 11.46 -26.18
C ILE A 735 22.95 12.41 -26.04
N GLU A 736 22.03 12.38 -26.99
CA GLU A 736 20.86 13.25 -27.01
C GLU A 736 20.00 13.05 -25.76
N SER A 737 19.77 11.79 -25.34
CA SER A 737 19.04 11.48 -24.12
C SER A 737 19.67 12.12 -22.87
N LEU A 738 20.97 12.02 -22.70
CA LEU A 738 21.68 12.62 -21.58
C LEU A 738 21.76 14.15 -21.68
N TYR A 739 21.86 14.67 -22.90
CA TYR A 739 21.88 16.09 -23.17
C TYR A 739 20.55 16.76 -22.81
N GLN A 740 19.44 16.22 -23.27
CA GLN A 740 18.10 16.71 -22.93
C GLN A 740 17.80 16.62 -21.43
N GLN A 741 18.38 15.65 -20.74
CA GLN A 741 18.31 15.54 -19.28
C GLN A 741 19.28 16.50 -18.55
N TRP A 742 19.99 17.37 -19.23
CA TRP A 742 20.92 18.32 -18.66
C TRP A 742 22.11 17.69 -17.88
N TYR A 743 22.54 16.49 -18.28
CA TYR A 743 23.74 15.86 -17.74
C TYR A 743 25.01 16.21 -18.49
N LEU A 744 24.90 16.57 -19.78
CA LEU A 744 26.04 16.91 -20.64
C LEU A 744 26.08 18.42 -20.91
N THR A 745 27.26 18.99 -20.87
CA THR A 745 27.50 20.37 -21.35
C THR A 745 27.44 20.43 -22.87
N ASP A 746 27.18 21.61 -23.43
CA ASP A 746 27.09 21.83 -24.88
C ASP A 746 28.41 21.45 -25.61
N ASP A 747 29.55 21.88 -25.07
CA ASP A 747 30.88 21.56 -25.60
C ASP A 747 31.17 20.04 -25.56
N PHE A 748 30.88 19.37 -24.43
CA PHE A 748 31.09 17.93 -24.33
C PHE A 748 30.21 17.15 -25.31
N ALA A 749 28.93 17.48 -25.39
CA ALA A 749 27.99 16.80 -26.29
C ALA A 749 28.40 16.97 -27.74
N ASN A 750 28.76 18.20 -28.15
CA ASN A 750 29.24 18.52 -29.50
C ASN A 750 30.51 17.74 -29.87
N ARG A 751 31.50 17.65 -28.98
CA ARG A 751 32.73 16.86 -29.23
C ARG A 751 32.40 15.36 -29.38
N GLN A 752 31.55 14.81 -28.55
CA GLN A 752 31.16 13.40 -28.67
C GLN A 752 30.42 13.11 -29.96
N ILE A 753 29.51 13.98 -30.39
CA ILE A 753 28.77 13.84 -31.64
C ILE A 753 29.71 13.93 -32.82
N ALA A 754 30.57 14.98 -32.89
CA ALA A 754 31.56 15.15 -33.95
C ALA A 754 32.46 13.91 -34.11
N ASN A 755 32.95 13.35 -32.99
CA ASN A 755 33.77 12.13 -33.00
C ASN A 755 33.04 10.92 -33.56
N ILE A 756 31.76 10.76 -33.24
CA ILE A 756 30.98 9.60 -33.68
C ILE A 756 30.56 9.74 -35.15
N GLU A 757 30.14 10.94 -35.59
CA GLU A 757 29.80 11.22 -36.99
C GLU A 757 31.00 11.04 -37.93
N ALA A 758 32.19 11.48 -37.50
CA ALA A 758 33.42 11.33 -38.28
C ALA A 758 33.82 9.87 -38.50
N ARG A 759 33.33 8.93 -37.67
CA ARG A 759 33.58 7.49 -37.79
C ARG A 759 32.57 6.75 -38.69
N LEU A 760 31.58 7.45 -39.24
CA LEU A 760 30.56 6.85 -40.10
C LEU A 760 31.17 6.31 -41.38
N ILE A 761 30.91 5.05 -41.70
CA ILE A 761 31.18 4.47 -43.00
C ILE A 761 30.15 5.05 -43.99
N ARG A 762 30.64 5.75 -45.04
CA ARG A 762 29.81 6.33 -46.10
C ARG A 762 29.25 5.28 -47.02
#